data_a620b90aea7bb8c82552caf2c02806a7
#
_entry.id   a620b90aea7bb8c82552caf2c02806a7
#
_cell.length_a   1.000
_cell.length_b   1.000
_cell.length_c   1.000
_cell.angle_alpha   90.00
_cell.angle_beta   90.00
_cell.angle_gamma   90.00
#
_symmetry.space_group_name_H-M   'P 1'
#
loop_
_entity.id
_entity.type
_entity.pdbx_description
1 polymer ?
#
loop_
_entity_poly.entity_id
_entity_poly.type
_entity_poly.pdbx_seq_one_letter_code
_entity_poly.pdbx_strand_id
1 'polypeptide(L)'
;MYPMIDPALADAGLGDAEDDDFDAVESPDSLLPDHRYHDRELSWLAFNQRVLELAEDPSLPELERANFLAIFASNLDEFFMVRVAGLKRRILTGLAVPTNIGRSPADALADIAREAHALQLRHADAWKSLVRPALAESGIEITEWAELTDEERAKLSEYFGAQVFPVLMPLAVDPAHPFPYISGLSLNLAIRIRNARTGRQEFARLKVPPMLPRFVEVPGSGEIKRFLTLEELIANHLGDLFPGMEVLDHHAFRLTRNEDVEIEEDESENLIQALEAELLRRRFGPPIRLEITDDMDEVTMDLLVRELEITDQEIYRLPGPLDLRGLFDLSRIDRPDLRYPPHLPTTAVAFQPTGSNTRADIFKAIRKSDVLVHHPYESFTTSVVSFLEQAARDPHVLAIKQTLYRTSGDSPIVEALIDAAEAGKQVLALVEVKARFDEANNIVWARKLEKAGVHVVYGLVGLKTHCKLALVIREEDGVLRHYSHIGTGNYNPKTSRIYEDFGLFTTDAQVGKDLTRLFNELSGYAIEKKFKRLLVAPLHLRKGLVRQIDHERRNAENGKPASIRIKVNSMVDEEVIDALYRASAAGVKVDVWVRGICSLRTDLEGISDNITVRSILGRYLEHSRIFAFHNDGDAQVYIGSADMMHRNLDRRVEALVRVTDPGHMKDLLDFFDLAMDPGTTSWHLGADGVWTRHATDAAGKPLIDLQDKTCLLYTSDAA
;
A
#
# COMPACT_ATOMS: atom_id res chain seq x y z
N MET A 1 16.43 -20.69 25.60
CA MET A 1 17.74 -20.02 25.60
C MET A 1 18.40 -20.39 24.27
N TYR A 2 18.09 -19.62 23.21
CA TYR A 2 18.68 -19.75 21.89
C TYR A 2 19.83 -18.76 21.78
N PRO A 3 20.97 -19.11 21.21
CA PRO A 3 22.11 -18.21 21.12
C PRO A 3 21.77 -17.06 20.17
N MET A 4 21.91 -15.84 20.67
CA MET A 4 22.00 -14.65 19.83
C MET A 4 23.06 -14.88 18.77
N ILE A 5 22.76 -14.55 17.53
CA ILE A 5 23.75 -14.52 16.46
C ILE A 5 24.76 -13.45 16.83
N ASP A 6 25.95 -13.89 17.25
CA ASP A 6 27.08 -13.02 17.53
C ASP A 6 27.47 -12.27 16.25
N PRO A 7 27.51 -10.92 16.25
CA PRO A 7 27.99 -10.15 15.11
C PRO A 7 29.41 -10.52 14.65
N ALA A 8 30.19 -11.20 15.51
CA ALA A 8 31.55 -11.65 15.20
C ALA A 8 31.61 -12.90 14.32
N LEU A 9 30.49 -13.62 14.09
CA LEU A 9 30.46 -14.79 13.21
C LEU A 9 30.24 -14.48 11.71
N ALA A 10 30.07 -13.21 11.38
CA ALA A 10 30.01 -12.77 9.97
C ALA A 10 31.39 -12.78 9.26
N ASP A 11 32.47 -12.94 10.01
CA ASP A 11 33.85 -12.75 9.50
C ASP A 11 34.73 -14.04 9.44
N ALA A 12 34.17 -15.20 9.71
CA ALA A 12 34.94 -16.45 9.70
C ALA A 12 34.51 -17.36 8.55
N GLY A 13 35.24 -17.33 7.44
CA GLY A 13 35.29 -18.40 6.45
C GLY A 13 34.96 -18.06 5.01
N LEU A 14 35.75 -17.20 4.40
CA LEU A 14 35.89 -17.11 2.95
C LEU A 14 37.23 -17.71 2.58
N GLY A 15 37.22 -18.97 2.10
CA GLY A 15 38.32 -19.61 1.43
C GLY A 15 37.95 -19.88 -0.03
N ASP A 16 38.73 -19.31 -0.93
CA ASP A 16 39.01 -19.66 -2.31
C ASP A 16 37.87 -19.75 -3.35
N ALA A 17 37.65 -18.66 -4.04
CA ALA A 17 37.47 -18.56 -5.49
C ALA A 17 37.71 -17.11 -5.94
N GLU A 18 38.85 -16.93 -6.63
CA GLU A 18 39.30 -15.74 -7.37
C GLU A 18 38.90 -14.40 -6.72
N ASP A 19 39.66 -14.01 -5.72
CA ASP A 19 39.73 -12.62 -5.20
C ASP A 19 40.40 -11.78 -6.29
N ASP A 20 39.61 -11.03 -7.04
CA ASP A 20 40.11 -9.77 -7.57
C ASP A 20 40.36 -8.89 -6.34
N ASP A 21 41.65 -8.58 -6.11
CA ASP A 21 42.15 -7.66 -5.09
C ASP A 21 41.33 -6.38 -5.08
N PHE A 22 40.43 -6.24 -4.09
CA PHE A 22 39.90 -4.94 -3.72
C PHE A 22 40.93 -4.29 -2.78
N ASP A 23 41.87 -3.56 -3.36
CA ASP A 23 42.57 -2.51 -2.62
C ASP A 23 41.56 -1.69 -1.87
N ALA A 24 41.83 -1.45 -0.58
CA ALA A 24 41.10 -0.53 0.26
C ALA A 24 41.19 0.89 -0.34
N VAL A 25 40.31 1.17 -1.32
CA VAL A 25 40.08 2.53 -1.78
C VAL A 25 39.48 3.29 -0.59
N GLU A 26 40.09 4.37 -0.18
CA GLU A 26 39.56 5.37 0.73
C GLU A 26 38.06 5.50 0.45
N SER A 27 37.23 5.34 1.47
CA SER A 27 35.77 5.28 1.27
C SER A 27 35.32 6.54 0.51
N PRO A 28 34.64 6.42 -0.66
CA PRO A 28 34.23 7.57 -1.47
C PRO A 28 33.18 8.47 -0.79
N ASP A 29 32.79 8.14 0.44
CA ASP A 29 31.77 8.84 1.22
C ASP A 29 32.16 10.27 1.62
N SER A 30 33.44 10.61 1.56
CA SER A 30 33.93 11.97 1.87
C SER A 30 33.54 13.04 0.85
N LEU A 31 32.99 12.65 -0.31
CA LEU A 31 32.62 13.58 -1.39
C LEU A 31 31.10 13.91 -1.43
N LEU A 32 30.26 13.18 -0.72
CA LEU A 32 28.81 13.41 -0.71
C LEU A 32 28.42 14.35 0.44
N PRO A 33 27.57 15.38 0.21
CA PRO A 33 27.16 16.32 1.24
C PRO A 33 26.26 15.68 2.31
N ASP A 34 26.37 16.11 3.56
CA ASP A 34 25.57 15.56 4.67
C ASP A 34 24.06 15.75 4.46
N HIS A 35 23.63 16.81 3.77
CA HIS A 35 22.22 17.17 3.53
C HIS A 35 21.65 16.56 2.24
N ARG A 36 22.15 15.42 1.80
CA ARG A 36 21.81 14.79 0.51
C ARG A 36 20.49 14.01 0.45
N TYR A 37 19.73 14.03 1.52
CA TYR A 37 18.44 13.32 1.56
C TYR A 37 17.28 14.25 1.88
N HIS A 38 16.09 13.94 1.33
CA HIS A 38 14.83 14.47 1.81
C HIS A 38 14.33 13.69 3.03
N ASP A 39 13.60 14.39 3.93
CA ASP A 39 12.92 13.74 5.04
C ASP A 39 11.86 12.78 4.50
N ARG A 40 11.92 11.54 4.97
CA ARG A 40 11.05 10.46 4.49
C ARG A 40 9.58 10.64 4.89
N GLU A 41 9.29 11.27 6.03
CA GLU A 41 7.94 11.46 6.52
C GLU A 41 7.27 12.63 5.80
N LEU A 42 8.01 13.73 5.57
CA LEU A 42 7.54 14.84 4.74
C LEU A 42 7.38 14.41 3.27
N SER A 43 8.28 13.56 2.76
CA SER A 43 8.12 12.96 1.42
C SER A 43 6.87 12.07 1.33
N TRP A 44 6.48 11.41 2.43
CA TRP A 44 5.21 10.67 2.49
C TRP A 44 3.99 11.61 2.41
N LEU A 45 4.02 12.73 3.11
CA LEU A 45 2.96 13.75 3.02
C LEU A 45 2.87 14.34 1.60
N ALA A 46 4.01 14.60 0.96
CA ALA A 46 4.07 15.03 -0.43
C ALA A 46 3.52 13.97 -1.41
N PHE A 47 3.67 12.68 -1.11
CA PHE A 47 2.97 11.62 -1.86
C PHE A 47 1.45 11.72 -1.68
N ASN A 48 0.95 11.87 -0.46
CA ASN A 48 -0.47 11.95 -0.22
C ASN A 48 -1.08 13.26 -0.78
N GLN A 49 -0.28 14.34 -0.86
CA GLN A 49 -0.65 15.55 -1.59
C GLN A 49 -0.93 15.27 -3.07
N ARG A 50 -0.07 14.48 -3.75
CA ARG A 50 -0.29 14.09 -5.15
C ARG A 50 -1.58 13.27 -5.35
N VAL A 51 -1.98 12.47 -4.34
CA VAL A 51 -3.27 11.80 -4.34
C VAL A 51 -4.43 12.81 -4.24
N LEU A 52 -4.28 13.85 -3.41
CA LEU A 52 -5.27 14.93 -3.30
C LEU A 52 -5.41 15.72 -4.62
N GLU A 53 -4.30 15.98 -5.31
CA GLU A 53 -4.30 16.67 -6.60
C GLU A 53 -5.10 15.94 -7.69
N LEU A 54 -5.26 14.61 -7.60
CA LEU A 54 -6.17 13.86 -8.47
C LEU A 54 -7.65 14.15 -8.13
N ALA A 55 -7.99 14.33 -6.87
CA ALA A 55 -9.35 14.73 -6.48
C ALA A 55 -9.68 16.16 -6.94
N GLU A 56 -8.70 17.02 -7.01
CA GLU A 56 -8.84 18.42 -7.45
C GLU A 56 -8.90 18.56 -8.98
N ASP A 57 -8.49 17.56 -9.74
CA ASP A 57 -8.45 17.60 -11.21
C ASP A 57 -9.86 17.49 -11.81
N PRO A 58 -10.39 18.57 -12.43
CA PRO A 58 -11.73 18.56 -13.01
C PRO A 58 -11.85 17.70 -14.27
N SER A 59 -10.74 17.24 -14.85
CA SER A 59 -10.75 16.35 -16.01
C SER A 59 -11.07 14.90 -15.65
N LEU A 60 -10.99 14.53 -14.35
CA LEU A 60 -11.32 13.20 -13.88
C LEU A 60 -12.81 13.06 -13.55
N PRO A 61 -13.39 11.86 -13.73
CA PRO A 61 -14.79 11.58 -13.41
C PRO A 61 -15.12 11.86 -11.93
N GLU A 62 -16.29 12.38 -11.63
CA GLU A 62 -16.66 12.93 -10.33
C GLU A 62 -16.63 11.89 -9.20
N LEU A 63 -17.08 10.66 -9.46
CA LEU A 63 -17.03 9.59 -8.46
C LEU A 63 -15.59 9.11 -8.20
N GLU A 64 -14.70 9.22 -9.18
CA GLU A 64 -13.29 8.92 -8.98
C GLU A 64 -12.58 10.01 -8.17
N ARG A 65 -12.96 11.29 -8.39
CA ARG A 65 -12.49 12.39 -7.55
C ARG A 65 -12.90 12.20 -6.08
N ALA A 66 -14.15 11.80 -5.84
CA ALA A 66 -14.63 11.42 -4.51
C ALA A 66 -13.85 10.22 -3.92
N ASN A 67 -13.52 9.22 -4.74
CA ASN A 67 -12.65 8.11 -4.35
C ASN A 67 -11.26 8.59 -3.93
N PHE A 68 -10.64 9.50 -4.67
CA PHE A 68 -9.31 10.03 -4.31
C PHE A 68 -9.33 10.82 -3.00
N LEU A 69 -10.41 11.53 -2.68
CA LEU A 69 -10.60 12.13 -1.34
C LEU A 69 -10.65 11.06 -0.25
N ALA A 70 -11.39 9.98 -0.47
CA ALA A 70 -11.47 8.87 0.49
C ALA A 70 -10.13 8.13 0.64
N ILE A 71 -9.38 7.94 -0.45
CA ILE A 71 -8.02 7.36 -0.45
C ILE A 71 -7.06 8.26 0.33
N PHE A 72 -7.08 9.58 0.09
CA PHE A 72 -6.26 10.54 0.85
C PHE A 72 -6.50 10.41 2.35
N ALA A 73 -7.77 10.38 2.77
CA ALA A 73 -8.15 10.25 4.19
C ALA A 73 -7.68 8.92 4.78
N SER A 74 -7.87 7.82 4.05
CA SER A 74 -7.44 6.47 4.48
C SER A 74 -5.92 6.36 4.60
N ASN A 75 -5.18 6.91 3.65
CA ASN A 75 -3.72 6.95 3.67
C ASN A 75 -3.22 7.74 4.89
N LEU A 76 -3.84 8.90 5.16
CA LEU A 76 -3.45 9.75 6.28
C LEU A 76 -3.72 9.07 7.62
N ASP A 77 -4.84 8.35 7.75
CA ASP A 77 -5.12 7.54 8.94
C ASP A 77 -4.02 6.51 9.18
N GLU A 78 -3.62 5.73 8.16
CA GLU A 78 -2.53 4.76 8.28
C GLU A 78 -1.21 5.43 8.66
N PHE A 79 -0.92 6.59 8.09
CA PHE A 79 0.28 7.36 8.43
C PHE A 79 0.33 7.73 9.91
N PHE A 80 -0.78 8.24 10.45
CA PHE A 80 -0.86 8.57 11.87
C PHE A 80 -0.82 7.34 12.77
N MET A 81 -1.59 6.30 12.46
CA MET A 81 -1.64 5.06 13.25
C MET A 81 -0.29 4.35 13.36
N VAL A 82 0.59 4.54 12.38
CA VAL A 82 1.83 3.78 12.27
C VAL A 82 3.07 4.65 12.39
N ARG A 83 3.19 5.68 11.53
CA ARG A 83 4.43 6.46 11.42
C ARG A 83 4.53 7.50 12.52
N VAL A 84 3.51 8.32 12.69
CA VAL A 84 3.43 9.33 13.75
C VAL A 84 3.42 8.65 15.12
N ALA A 85 2.65 7.57 15.26
CA ALA A 85 2.64 6.76 16.48
C ALA A 85 4.03 6.22 16.83
N GLY A 86 4.79 5.74 15.86
CA GLY A 86 6.17 5.27 16.07
C GLY A 86 7.13 6.39 16.50
N LEU A 87 7.01 7.59 15.93
CA LEU A 87 7.80 8.76 16.35
C LEU A 87 7.45 9.19 17.77
N LYS A 88 6.17 9.29 18.10
CA LYS A 88 5.68 9.64 19.45
C LYS A 88 6.21 8.64 20.49
N ARG A 89 6.17 7.35 20.20
CA ARG A 89 6.70 6.31 21.08
C ARG A 89 8.20 6.47 21.34
N ARG A 90 9.02 6.78 20.32
CA ARG A 90 10.45 7.03 20.47
C ARG A 90 10.74 8.19 21.41
N ILE A 91 9.95 9.24 21.36
CA ILE A 91 10.06 10.38 22.28
C ILE A 91 9.74 9.94 23.71
N LEU A 92 8.63 9.24 23.90
CA LEU A 92 8.17 8.78 25.23
C LEU A 92 9.15 7.79 25.90
N THR A 93 9.83 6.96 25.10
CA THR A 93 10.83 5.99 25.60
C THR A 93 12.24 6.57 25.70
N GLY A 94 12.44 7.84 25.38
CA GLY A 94 13.76 8.50 25.42
C GLY A 94 14.73 8.02 24.33
N LEU A 95 14.25 7.25 23.35
CA LEU A 95 15.05 6.80 22.19
C LEU A 95 15.11 7.90 21.13
N ALA A 96 15.84 8.97 21.43
CA ALA A 96 16.01 10.13 20.56
C ALA A 96 17.03 9.86 19.43
N VAL A 97 16.81 8.83 18.61
CA VAL A 97 17.61 8.61 17.41
C VAL A 97 17.20 9.64 16.34
N PRO A 98 18.11 10.52 15.89
CA PRO A 98 17.81 11.47 14.83
C PRO A 98 17.30 10.79 13.57
N THR A 99 16.54 11.52 12.76
CA THR A 99 16.13 11.07 11.42
C THR A 99 17.35 10.96 10.50
N ASN A 100 17.18 10.37 9.32
CA ASN A 100 18.23 10.26 8.29
C ASN A 100 18.81 11.61 7.83
N ILE A 101 18.13 12.72 8.14
CA ILE A 101 18.60 14.10 7.89
C ILE A 101 19.07 14.80 9.17
N GLY A 102 19.30 14.07 10.25
CA GLY A 102 19.83 14.58 11.52
C GLY A 102 18.84 15.36 12.40
N ARG A 103 17.53 15.36 12.08
CA ARG A 103 16.49 16.03 12.88
C ARG A 103 16.08 15.22 14.10
N SER A 104 15.75 15.92 15.19
CA SER A 104 15.17 15.26 16.36
C SER A 104 13.76 14.73 16.04
N PRO A 105 13.30 13.64 16.70
CA PRO A 105 11.93 13.17 16.54
C PRO A 105 10.86 14.20 16.91
N ALA A 106 11.14 15.12 17.83
CA ALA A 106 10.23 16.19 18.23
C ALA A 106 10.08 17.25 17.12
N ASP A 107 11.20 17.69 16.50
CA ASP A 107 11.16 18.62 15.36
C ASP A 107 10.43 17.98 14.16
N ALA A 108 10.69 16.71 13.91
CA ALA A 108 10.01 15.98 12.84
C ALA A 108 8.49 15.92 13.07
N LEU A 109 8.03 15.68 14.32
CA LEU A 109 6.60 15.71 14.66
C LEU A 109 5.98 17.10 14.47
N ALA A 110 6.68 18.16 14.83
CA ALA A 110 6.19 19.54 14.64
C ALA A 110 6.01 19.88 13.16
N ASP A 111 6.97 19.49 12.31
CA ASP A 111 6.88 19.66 10.85
C ASP A 111 5.74 18.83 10.25
N ILE A 112 5.61 17.55 10.67
CA ILE A 112 4.51 16.68 10.23
C ILE A 112 3.15 17.28 10.62
N ALA A 113 3.01 17.76 11.87
CA ALA A 113 1.76 18.36 12.33
C ALA A 113 1.35 19.56 11.49
N ARG A 114 2.29 20.46 11.18
CA ARG A 114 2.06 21.64 10.34
C ARG A 114 1.62 21.26 8.92
N GLU A 115 2.37 20.38 8.26
CA GLU A 115 2.09 19.97 6.88
C GLU A 115 0.80 19.15 6.78
N ALA A 116 0.58 18.24 7.72
CA ALA A 116 -0.64 17.42 7.75
C ALA A 116 -1.88 18.28 8.01
N HIS A 117 -1.78 19.32 8.87
CA HIS A 117 -2.89 20.25 9.11
C HIS A 117 -3.24 21.03 7.84
N ALA A 118 -2.24 21.57 7.15
CA ALA A 118 -2.44 22.29 5.89
C ALA A 118 -3.09 21.39 4.82
N LEU A 119 -2.63 20.15 4.68
CA LEU A 119 -3.20 19.18 3.75
C LEU A 119 -4.63 18.76 4.10
N GLN A 120 -4.97 18.61 5.39
CA GLN A 120 -6.33 18.30 5.81
C GLN A 120 -7.31 19.45 5.56
N LEU A 121 -6.89 20.70 5.77
CA LEU A 121 -7.71 21.87 5.41
C LEU A 121 -7.95 21.95 3.89
N ARG A 122 -6.91 21.74 3.08
CA ARG A 122 -7.03 21.67 1.61
C ARG A 122 -7.93 20.51 1.16
N HIS A 123 -7.85 19.36 1.83
CA HIS A 123 -8.70 18.20 1.58
C HIS A 123 -10.18 18.49 1.87
N ALA A 124 -10.48 19.16 3.00
CA ALA A 124 -11.82 19.57 3.35
C ALA A 124 -12.37 20.62 2.36
N ASP A 125 -11.52 21.57 1.93
CA ASP A 125 -11.91 22.56 0.91
C ASP A 125 -12.15 21.91 -0.45
N ALA A 126 -11.31 20.97 -0.88
CA ALA A 126 -11.51 20.21 -2.12
C ALA A 126 -12.86 19.47 -2.14
N TRP A 127 -13.25 18.87 -1.01
CA TRP A 127 -14.61 18.33 -0.88
C TRP A 127 -15.68 19.39 -1.01
N LYS A 128 -15.60 20.46 -0.22
CA LYS A 128 -16.65 21.49 -0.10
C LYS A 128 -16.82 22.31 -1.37
N SER A 129 -15.68 22.71 -1.96
CA SER A 129 -15.65 23.73 -3.03
C SER A 129 -15.54 23.14 -4.44
N LEU A 130 -15.07 21.88 -4.58
CA LEU A 130 -14.80 21.28 -5.89
C LEU A 130 -15.64 20.03 -6.14
N VAL A 131 -15.55 18.99 -5.27
CA VAL A 131 -16.11 17.67 -5.58
C VAL A 131 -17.60 17.59 -5.27
N ARG A 132 -18.05 18.08 -4.11
CA ARG A 132 -19.49 18.11 -3.75
C ARG A 132 -20.33 18.89 -4.77
N PRO A 133 -19.94 20.10 -5.23
CA PRO A 133 -20.67 20.80 -6.29
C PRO A 133 -20.70 20.05 -7.62
N ALA A 134 -19.58 19.46 -8.06
CA ALA A 134 -19.54 18.71 -9.31
C ALA A 134 -20.43 17.46 -9.27
N LEU A 135 -20.49 16.76 -8.13
CA LEU A 135 -21.44 15.66 -7.93
C LEU A 135 -22.89 16.14 -8.00
N ALA A 136 -23.21 17.30 -7.41
CA ALA A 136 -24.56 17.87 -7.46
C ALA A 136 -24.98 18.24 -8.89
N GLU A 137 -24.09 18.85 -9.68
CA GLU A 137 -24.30 19.11 -11.11
C GLU A 137 -24.55 17.81 -11.90
N SER A 138 -23.95 16.71 -11.48
CA SER A 138 -24.13 15.38 -12.06
C SER A 138 -25.30 14.58 -11.47
N GLY A 139 -26.14 15.20 -10.65
CA GLY A 139 -27.35 14.60 -10.07
C GLY A 139 -27.12 13.71 -8.84
N ILE A 140 -25.98 13.89 -8.13
CA ILE A 140 -25.70 13.27 -6.83
C ILE A 140 -25.52 14.39 -5.81
N GLU A 141 -26.50 14.62 -4.97
CA GLU A 141 -26.56 15.74 -4.04
C GLU A 141 -26.39 15.26 -2.58
N ILE A 142 -25.45 15.87 -1.86
CA ILE A 142 -25.34 15.72 -0.41
C ILE A 142 -26.03 16.93 0.21
N THR A 143 -27.25 16.71 0.73
CA THR A 143 -28.15 17.73 1.27
C THR A 143 -27.99 17.87 2.77
N GLU A 144 -28.45 18.98 3.30
CA GLU A 144 -28.52 19.25 4.73
C GLU A 144 -29.98 19.08 5.23
N TRP A 145 -30.17 18.77 6.52
CA TRP A 145 -31.50 18.57 7.10
C TRP A 145 -32.41 19.77 6.91
N ALA A 146 -31.85 20.99 6.96
CA ALA A 146 -32.60 22.21 6.76
C ALA A 146 -33.19 22.36 5.35
N GLU A 147 -32.57 21.74 4.35
CA GLU A 147 -32.95 21.78 2.92
C GLU A 147 -34.04 20.76 2.57
N LEU A 148 -34.34 19.82 3.48
CA LEU A 148 -35.35 18.80 3.26
C LEU A 148 -36.76 19.35 3.39
N THR A 149 -37.67 18.79 2.58
CA THR A 149 -39.11 19.02 2.73
C THR A 149 -39.67 18.33 3.98
N ASP A 150 -40.84 18.73 4.45
CA ASP A 150 -41.48 18.10 5.62
C ASP A 150 -41.81 16.62 5.37
N GLU A 151 -42.16 16.24 4.14
CA GLU A 151 -42.37 14.84 3.75
C GLU A 151 -41.09 14.01 3.82
N GLU A 152 -39.96 14.53 3.30
CA GLU A 152 -38.67 13.89 3.35
C GLU A 152 -38.21 13.75 4.81
N ARG A 153 -38.32 14.78 5.62
CA ARG A 153 -38.02 14.71 7.06
C ARG A 153 -38.85 13.67 7.78
N ALA A 154 -40.17 13.59 7.49
CA ALA A 154 -41.02 12.58 8.10
C ALA A 154 -40.55 11.12 7.76
N LYS A 155 -40.23 10.87 6.50
CA LYS A 155 -39.74 9.55 6.07
C LYS A 155 -38.35 9.21 6.69
N LEU A 156 -37.45 10.18 6.76
CA LEU A 156 -36.17 10.02 7.40
C LEU A 156 -36.27 9.82 8.92
N SER A 157 -37.25 10.49 9.57
CA SER A 157 -37.54 10.28 10.99
C SER A 157 -38.13 8.88 11.25
N GLU A 158 -38.94 8.36 10.34
CA GLU A 158 -39.41 6.97 10.40
C GLU A 158 -38.24 5.98 10.26
N TYR A 159 -37.35 6.20 9.28
CA TYR A 159 -36.13 5.41 9.11
C TYR A 159 -35.23 5.50 10.36
N PHE A 160 -35.03 6.71 10.91
CA PHE A 160 -34.29 6.89 12.15
C PHE A 160 -34.87 6.04 13.28
N GLY A 161 -36.18 6.17 13.54
CA GLY A 161 -36.84 5.41 14.61
C GLY A 161 -36.75 3.89 14.44
N ALA A 162 -36.84 3.41 13.20
CA ALA A 162 -36.88 1.98 12.90
C ALA A 162 -35.48 1.33 12.79
N GLN A 163 -34.50 2.02 12.23
CA GLN A 163 -33.21 1.42 11.86
C GLN A 163 -32.01 2.01 12.60
N VAL A 164 -32.05 3.28 12.98
CA VAL A 164 -30.92 3.99 13.59
C VAL A 164 -31.02 4.02 15.10
N PHE A 165 -32.15 4.51 15.62
CA PHE A 165 -32.38 4.67 17.08
C PHE A 165 -32.11 3.40 17.88
N PRO A 166 -32.55 2.19 17.49
CA PRO A 166 -32.36 0.97 18.28
C PRO A 166 -30.89 0.54 18.46
N VAL A 167 -29.98 1.01 17.59
CA VAL A 167 -28.55 0.67 17.65
C VAL A 167 -27.70 1.77 18.28
N LEU A 168 -28.28 2.92 18.61
CA LEU A 168 -27.58 4.03 19.27
C LEU A 168 -27.40 3.76 20.77
N MET A 169 -26.21 4.09 21.27
CA MET A 169 -25.86 3.97 22.69
C MET A 169 -25.27 5.29 23.19
N PRO A 170 -26.11 6.23 23.65
CA PRO A 170 -25.62 7.43 24.30
C PRO A 170 -25.01 7.10 25.66
N LEU A 171 -23.80 7.59 25.90
CA LEU A 171 -23.06 7.39 27.15
C LEU A 171 -22.85 8.74 27.84
N ALA A 172 -23.55 8.94 28.95
CA ALA A 172 -23.38 10.12 29.78
C ALA A 172 -22.08 10.04 30.59
N VAL A 173 -21.50 11.21 30.86
CA VAL A 173 -20.29 11.33 31.69
C VAL A 173 -20.64 12.11 32.95
N ASP A 174 -20.56 11.45 34.10
CA ASP A 174 -20.77 12.02 35.43
C ASP A 174 -19.88 11.27 36.46
N PRO A 175 -19.88 11.66 37.72
CA PRO A 175 -19.06 10.98 38.74
C PRO A 175 -19.32 9.48 38.91
N ALA A 176 -20.49 8.97 38.50
CA ALA A 176 -20.82 7.54 38.53
C ALA A 176 -20.53 6.86 37.16
N HIS A 177 -20.38 7.63 36.11
CA HIS A 177 -20.12 7.17 34.75
C HIS A 177 -18.86 7.88 34.20
N PRO A 178 -17.66 7.25 34.36
CA PRO A 178 -16.43 7.85 33.88
C PRO A 178 -16.43 8.03 32.36
N PHE A 179 -15.53 8.88 31.86
CA PHE A 179 -15.40 9.14 30.43
C PHE A 179 -15.23 7.81 29.64
N PRO A 180 -16.09 7.54 28.65
CA PRO A 180 -16.11 6.27 27.95
C PRO A 180 -14.88 6.11 27.05
N TYR A 181 -14.45 4.86 26.89
CA TYR A 181 -13.43 4.54 25.91
C TYR A 181 -13.87 4.92 24.49
N ILE A 182 -13.02 5.67 23.77
CA ILE A 182 -13.23 6.06 22.37
C ILE A 182 -12.38 5.14 21.50
N SER A 183 -13.04 4.34 20.67
CA SER A 183 -12.36 3.44 19.71
C SER A 183 -11.68 4.21 18.58
N GLY A 184 -10.52 3.72 18.13
CA GLY A 184 -9.79 4.30 17.00
C GLY A 184 -10.67 4.43 15.74
N LEU A 185 -10.46 5.51 15.01
CA LEU A 185 -11.13 5.84 13.73
C LEU A 185 -12.66 5.95 13.81
N SER A 186 -13.28 5.92 14.98
CA SER A 186 -14.73 6.09 15.11
C SER A 186 -15.13 7.56 15.08
N LEU A 187 -16.19 7.87 14.33
CA LEU A 187 -16.87 9.14 14.37
C LEU A 187 -17.82 9.18 15.57
N ASN A 188 -17.81 10.28 16.30
CA ASN A 188 -18.60 10.46 17.51
C ASN A 188 -19.21 11.86 17.54
N LEU A 189 -20.32 12.00 18.28
CA LEU A 189 -20.88 13.28 18.69
C LEU A 189 -20.57 13.52 20.18
N ALA A 190 -19.97 14.64 20.47
CA ALA A 190 -19.84 15.23 21.79
C ALA A 190 -21.07 16.10 22.03
N ILE A 191 -21.87 15.78 23.04
CA ILE A 191 -23.19 16.40 23.25
C ILE A 191 -23.23 16.99 24.65
N ARG A 192 -23.57 18.26 24.74
CA ARG A 192 -23.87 18.90 26.02
C ARG A 192 -25.37 18.94 26.24
N ILE A 193 -25.79 18.42 27.37
CA ILE A 193 -27.20 18.35 27.77
C ILE A 193 -27.40 19.08 29.11
N ARG A 194 -28.57 19.60 29.32
CA ARG A 194 -28.96 20.26 30.57
C ARG A 194 -30.24 19.62 31.10
N ASN A 195 -30.20 19.25 32.38
CA ASN A 195 -31.39 18.77 33.07
C ASN A 195 -32.34 19.92 33.29
N ALA A 196 -33.51 19.89 32.67
CA ALA A 196 -34.49 21.00 32.72
C ALA A 196 -35.00 21.29 34.13
N ARG A 197 -34.94 20.32 35.08
CA ARG A 197 -35.41 20.49 36.46
C ARG A 197 -34.34 21.01 37.39
N THR A 198 -33.08 20.54 37.24
CA THR A 198 -31.98 20.87 38.16
C THR A 198 -31.06 21.95 37.62
N GLY A 199 -31.11 22.25 36.34
CA GLY A 199 -30.23 23.19 35.64
C GLY A 199 -28.80 22.66 35.46
N ARG A 200 -28.50 21.42 35.93
CA ARG A 200 -27.18 20.83 35.83
C ARG A 200 -26.86 20.48 34.38
N GLN A 201 -25.68 20.87 33.93
CA GLN A 201 -25.15 20.51 32.64
C GLN A 201 -24.32 19.21 32.74
N GLU A 202 -24.46 18.34 31.76
CA GLU A 202 -23.79 17.08 31.68
C GLU A 202 -23.29 16.88 30.24
N PHE A 203 -22.25 16.05 30.10
CA PHE A 203 -21.69 15.66 28.81
C PHE A 203 -22.16 14.25 28.46
N ALA A 204 -22.50 14.03 27.21
CA ALA A 204 -22.80 12.71 26.66
C ALA A 204 -22.00 12.48 25.39
N ARG A 205 -21.53 11.26 25.22
CA ARG A 205 -20.87 10.81 23.99
C ARG A 205 -21.79 9.86 23.23
N LEU A 206 -21.93 10.08 21.94
CA LEU A 206 -22.67 9.19 21.03
C LEU A 206 -21.78 8.76 19.87
N LYS A 207 -21.57 7.45 19.71
CA LYS A 207 -20.84 6.92 18.56
C LYS A 207 -21.77 6.82 17.35
N VAL A 208 -21.34 7.33 16.20
CA VAL A 208 -22.01 7.10 14.92
C VAL A 208 -21.78 5.64 14.52
N PRO A 209 -22.83 4.84 14.30
CA PRO A 209 -22.71 3.41 14.06
C PRO A 209 -22.03 3.11 12.72
N PRO A 210 -20.85 2.47 12.69
CA PRO A 210 -20.14 2.20 11.44
C PRO A 210 -20.73 1.07 10.60
N MET A 211 -21.72 0.31 11.13
CA MET A 211 -22.42 -0.73 10.40
C MET A 211 -23.58 -0.21 9.55
N LEU A 212 -24.02 1.02 9.78
CA LEU A 212 -25.03 1.68 8.96
C LEU A 212 -24.38 2.49 7.82
N PRO A 213 -25.07 2.66 6.68
CA PRO A 213 -24.59 3.52 5.61
C PRO A 213 -24.33 4.94 6.11
N ARG A 214 -23.16 5.49 5.79
CA ARG A 214 -22.80 6.87 6.17
C ARG A 214 -23.67 7.90 5.45
N PHE A 215 -24.00 7.63 4.18
CA PHE A 215 -24.86 8.45 3.34
C PHE A 215 -26.23 7.78 3.24
N VAL A 216 -27.21 8.36 3.91
CA VAL A 216 -28.60 7.87 3.94
C VAL A 216 -29.34 8.48 2.76
N GLU A 217 -29.86 7.65 1.86
CA GLU A 217 -30.60 8.13 0.68
C GLU A 217 -31.94 8.77 1.13
N VAL A 218 -32.23 9.98 0.61
CA VAL A 218 -33.47 10.71 0.86
C VAL A 218 -34.59 10.09 0.02
N PRO A 219 -35.64 9.52 0.63
CA PRO A 219 -36.71 8.84 -0.10
C PRO A 219 -37.51 9.79 -0.98
N GLY A 220 -37.68 9.45 -2.27
CA GLY A 220 -38.55 10.19 -3.18
C GLY A 220 -37.86 11.28 -4.00
N SER A 221 -36.55 11.33 -3.98
CA SER A 221 -35.77 12.33 -4.71
C SER A 221 -35.78 12.21 -6.25
N GLY A 222 -36.46 11.23 -6.84
CA GLY A 222 -36.63 11.12 -8.30
C GLY A 222 -35.35 10.70 -9.04
N GLU A 223 -35.03 11.40 -10.14
CA GLU A 223 -33.81 11.13 -10.93
C GLU A 223 -32.55 11.63 -10.24
N ILE A 224 -32.66 12.65 -9.40
CA ILE A 224 -31.55 13.17 -8.61
C ILE A 224 -31.41 12.31 -7.35
N LYS A 225 -30.25 11.74 -7.12
CA LYS A 225 -29.95 10.98 -5.90
C LYS A 225 -29.51 11.93 -4.81
N ARG A 226 -30.34 12.11 -3.78
CA ARG A 226 -30.05 12.98 -2.63
C ARG A 226 -29.68 12.12 -1.43
N PHE A 227 -28.67 12.55 -0.68
CA PHE A 227 -28.19 11.85 0.51
C PHE A 227 -28.03 12.83 1.66
N LEU A 228 -28.38 12.37 2.87
CA LEU A 228 -28.08 13.02 4.13
C LEU A 228 -27.01 12.24 4.87
N THR A 229 -26.08 12.89 5.55
CA THR A 229 -25.11 12.17 6.38
C THR A 229 -25.77 11.57 7.62
N LEU A 230 -25.30 10.40 8.05
CA LEU A 230 -25.87 9.69 9.20
C LEU A 230 -25.71 10.50 10.49
N GLU A 231 -24.56 11.16 10.66
CA GLU A 231 -24.33 12.04 11.81
C GLU A 231 -25.29 13.21 11.87
N GLU A 232 -25.67 13.78 10.73
CA GLU A 232 -26.64 14.87 10.69
C GLU A 232 -28.06 14.39 10.94
N LEU A 233 -28.44 13.22 10.41
CA LEU A 233 -29.69 12.57 10.76
C LEU A 233 -29.81 12.34 12.28
N ILE A 234 -28.75 11.82 12.90
CA ILE A 234 -28.70 11.58 14.35
C ILE A 234 -28.77 12.89 15.11
N ALA A 235 -28.04 13.92 14.69
CA ALA A 235 -28.00 15.22 15.34
C ALA A 235 -29.37 15.87 15.44
N ASN A 236 -30.18 15.73 14.38
CA ASN A 236 -31.55 16.30 14.34
C ASN A 236 -32.57 15.49 15.16
N HIS A 237 -32.17 14.31 15.72
CA HIS A 237 -33.03 13.48 16.57
C HIS A 237 -32.44 13.27 17.99
N LEU A 238 -31.49 14.10 18.41
CA LEU A 238 -30.89 14.00 19.75
C LEU A 238 -31.93 14.16 20.87
N GLY A 239 -32.99 14.95 20.65
CA GLY A 239 -34.08 15.10 21.60
C GLY A 239 -34.78 13.77 21.95
N ASP A 240 -34.87 12.86 21.03
CA ASP A 240 -35.50 11.54 21.24
C ASP A 240 -34.57 10.60 22.10
N LEU A 241 -33.28 10.84 22.08
CA LEU A 241 -32.27 10.09 22.85
C LEU A 241 -32.15 10.57 24.30
N PHE A 242 -32.49 11.82 24.58
CA PHE A 242 -32.34 12.44 25.90
C PHE A 242 -33.69 13.01 26.43
N PRO A 243 -34.71 12.17 26.68
CA PRO A 243 -36.01 12.60 27.11
C PRO A 243 -35.94 13.33 28.48
N GLY A 244 -36.47 14.53 28.54
CA GLY A 244 -36.46 15.37 29.74
C GLY A 244 -35.15 16.16 29.97
N MET A 245 -34.22 16.08 29.05
CA MET A 245 -33.02 16.93 28.99
C MET A 245 -33.18 17.93 27.85
N GLU A 246 -32.50 19.04 27.96
CA GLU A 246 -32.35 20.03 26.88
C GLU A 246 -30.98 19.78 26.21
N VAL A 247 -30.93 19.55 24.93
CA VAL A 247 -29.68 19.51 24.14
C VAL A 247 -29.23 20.94 23.92
N LEU A 248 -28.07 21.30 24.48
CA LEU A 248 -27.49 22.65 24.35
C LEU A 248 -26.75 22.81 23.04
N ASP A 249 -25.87 21.88 22.76
CA ASP A 249 -25.08 21.81 21.54
C ASP A 249 -24.56 20.38 21.30
N HIS A 250 -24.02 20.17 20.11
CA HIS A 250 -23.34 18.92 19.74
C HIS A 250 -22.27 19.21 18.69
N HIS A 251 -21.14 18.48 18.77
CA HIS A 251 -20.03 18.63 17.85
C HIS A 251 -19.48 17.25 17.45
N ALA A 252 -19.09 17.11 16.21
CA ALA A 252 -18.46 15.87 15.76
C ALA A 252 -16.98 15.85 16.14
N PHE A 253 -16.50 14.65 16.54
CA PHE A 253 -15.10 14.41 16.76
C PHE A 253 -14.70 12.99 16.37
N ARG A 254 -13.43 12.82 16.10
CA ARG A 254 -12.85 11.55 15.67
C ARG A 254 -11.45 11.37 16.26
N LEU A 255 -11.12 10.16 16.71
CA LEU A 255 -9.86 9.85 17.37
C LEU A 255 -9.08 8.82 16.57
N THR A 256 -7.82 9.11 16.27
CA THR A 256 -6.87 8.12 15.73
C THR A 256 -5.99 7.60 16.87
N ARG A 257 -5.84 6.28 16.96
CA ARG A 257 -5.00 5.60 17.95
C ARG A 257 -3.81 4.90 17.31
N ASN A 258 -2.79 4.64 18.12
CA ASN A 258 -1.70 3.78 17.68
C ASN A 258 -2.23 2.36 17.41
N GLU A 259 -1.97 1.86 16.21
CA GLU A 259 -2.30 0.50 15.79
C GLU A 259 -1.06 -0.27 15.30
N ASP A 260 0.13 0.20 15.59
CA ASP A 260 1.37 -0.52 15.28
C ASP A 260 1.59 -1.64 16.31
N VAL A 261 1.55 -2.87 15.84
CA VAL A 261 1.72 -4.07 16.65
C VAL A 261 3.20 -4.43 16.69
N GLU A 262 3.77 -4.50 17.89
CA GLU A 262 5.09 -5.10 18.12
C GLU A 262 4.89 -6.39 18.92
N ILE A 263 5.30 -7.50 18.34
CA ILE A 263 5.28 -8.81 19.01
C ILE A 263 6.71 -9.10 19.46
N GLU A 264 6.87 -9.33 20.75
CA GLU A 264 8.10 -9.90 21.30
C GLU A 264 8.13 -11.38 20.93
N GLU A 265 8.81 -11.71 19.84
CA GLU A 265 8.83 -13.05 19.25
C GLU A 265 9.65 -14.03 20.06
N ASP A 266 10.63 -13.53 20.80
CA ASP A 266 11.60 -14.35 21.57
C ASP A 266 10.97 -15.02 22.80
N GLU A 267 9.82 -14.53 23.29
CA GLU A 267 9.14 -15.03 24.49
C GLU A 267 7.93 -15.93 24.22
N SER A 268 7.52 -16.09 22.94
CA SER A 268 6.29 -16.81 22.60
C SER A 268 6.54 -18.22 22.06
N GLU A 269 6.02 -19.24 22.75
CA GLU A 269 6.02 -20.63 22.26
C GLU A 269 5.12 -20.82 21.01
N ASN A 270 4.17 -19.88 20.75
CA ASN A 270 3.24 -19.94 19.63
C ASN A 270 2.94 -18.54 19.06
N LEU A 271 3.50 -18.25 17.89
CA LEU A 271 3.36 -16.98 17.18
C LEU A 271 1.90 -16.57 16.94
N ILE A 272 1.01 -17.53 16.60
CA ILE A 272 -0.41 -17.22 16.33
C ILE A 272 -1.11 -16.76 17.60
N GLN A 273 -0.89 -17.43 18.74
CA GLN A 273 -1.51 -17.04 20.01
C GLN A 273 -1.01 -15.68 20.48
N ALA A 274 0.29 -15.41 20.33
CA ALA A 274 0.86 -14.11 20.65
C ALA A 274 0.25 -13.00 19.77
N LEU A 275 0.09 -13.26 18.48
CA LEU A 275 -0.51 -12.32 17.54
C LEU A 275 -2.00 -12.08 17.84
N GLU A 276 -2.78 -13.13 18.16
CA GLU A 276 -4.19 -12.99 18.57
C GLU A 276 -4.34 -12.15 19.84
N ALA A 277 -3.47 -12.36 20.84
CA ALA A 277 -3.47 -11.56 22.07
C ALA A 277 -3.12 -10.09 21.80
N GLU A 278 -2.13 -9.84 20.96
CA GLU A 278 -1.71 -8.47 20.60
C GLU A 278 -2.76 -7.74 19.76
N LEU A 279 -3.46 -8.42 18.86
CA LEU A 279 -4.58 -7.85 18.11
C LEU A 279 -5.73 -7.37 19.04
N LEU A 280 -5.92 -8.02 20.20
CA LEU A 280 -6.86 -7.54 21.21
C LEU A 280 -6.34 -6.29 21.93
N ARG A 281 -5.05 -6.25 22.29
CA ARG A 281 -4.42 -5.10 22.97
C ARG A 281 -4.36 -3.87 22.06
N ARG A 282 -4.15 -4.05 20.77
CA ARG A 282 -4.09 -3.00 19.75
C ARG A 282 -5.29 -2.06 19.81
N ARG A 283 -6.47 -2.56 20.14
CA ARG A 283 -7.69 -1.74 20.26
C ARG A 283 -7.56 -0.63 21.28
N PHE A 284 -6.67 -0.77 22.28
CA PHE A 284 -6.46 0.16 23.38
C PHE A 284 -5.16 0.98 23.25
N GLY A 285 -4.60 1.09 22.04
CA GLY A 285 -3.43 1.91 21.79
C GLY A 285 -3.63 3.38 22.19
N PRO A 286 -2.55 4.11 22.55
CA PRO A 286 -2.65 5.51 22.95
C PRO A 286 -3.20 6.39 21.82
N PRO A 287 -3.88 7.50 22.16
CA PRO A 287 -4.30 8.52 21.21
C PRO A 287 -3.11 9.15 20.48
N ILE A 288 -3.31 9.43 19.19
CA ILE A 288 -2.28 10.03 18.32
C ILE A 288 -2.78 11.30 17.65
N ARG A 289 -4.08 11.38 17.30
CA ARG A 289 -4.68 12.52 16.63
C ARG A 289 -6.14 12.66 17.04
N LEU A 290 -6.56 13.86 17.38
CA LEU A 290 -7.95 14.25 17.60
C LEU A 290 -8.40 15.19 16.48
N GLU A 291 -9.38 14.78 15.71
CA GLU A 291 -10.07 15.61 14.72
C GLU A 291 -11.37 16.11 15.31
N ILE A 292 -11.62 17.41 15.25
CA ILE A 292 -12.83 18.10 15.74
C ILE A 292 -13.37 19.03 14.67
N THR A 293 -14.68 19.27 14.68
CA THR A 293 -15.26 20.30 13.83
C THR A 293 -14.83 21.70 14.29
N ASP A 294 -14.67 22.62 13.36
CA ASP A 294 -14.16 23.99 13.62
C ASP A 294 -15.11 24.83 14.47
N ASP A 295 -16.40 24.48 14.53
CA ASP A 295 -17.44 25.09 15.37
C ASP A 295 -17.46 24.57 16.82
N MET A 296 -16.61 23.59 17.19
CA MET A 296 -16.58 23.04 18.55
C MET A 296 -16.16 24.10 19.57
N ASP A 297 -16.99 24.23 20.61
CA ASP A 297 -16.72 25.16 21.71
C ASP A 297 -15.54 24.73 22.60
N GLU A 298 -14.88 25.71 23.24
CA GLU A 298 -13.68 25.49 24.05
C GLU A 298 -13.94 24.57 25.26
N VAL A 299 -15.13 24.61 25.86
CA VAL A 299 -15.46 23.79 27.04
C VAL A 299 -15.50 22.31 26.69
N THR A 300 -16.11 21.99 25.55
CA THR A 300 -16.17 20.62 25.00
C THR A 300 -14.79 20.16 24.58
N MET A 301 -14.03 21.02 23.92
CA MET A 301 -12.66 20.73 23.50
C MET A 301 -11.74 20.45 24.71
N ASP A 302 -11.76 21.33 25.73
CA ASP A 302 -10.94 21.17 26.94
C ASP A 302 -11.25 19.85 27.69
N LEU A 303 -12.54 19.46 27.68
CA LEU A 303 -12.95 18.17 28.24
C LEU A 303 -12.31 17.01 27.45
N LEU A 304 -12.41 17.01 26.12
CA LEU A 304 -11.83 15.95 25.28
C LEU A 304 -10.31 15.88 25.41
N VAL A 305 -9.64 17.03 25.42
CA VAL A 305 -8.18 17.13 25.56
C VAL A 305 -7.71 16.52 26.87
N ARG A 306 -8.37 16.87 27.98
CA ARG A 306 -8.06 16.38 29.31
C ARG A 306 -8.30 14.86 29.43
N GLU A 307 -9.45 14.37 28.99
CA GLU A 307 -9.84 12.97 29.14
C GLU A 307 -9.11 12.03 28.18
N LEU A 308 -8.63 12.53 27.06
CA LEU A 308 -7.88 11.78 26.05
C LEU A 308 -6.36 11.95 26.20
N GLU A 309 -5.90 12.83 27.10
CA GLU A 309 -4.47 13.14 27.32
C GLU A 309 -3.77 13.55 26.00
N ILE A 310 -4.41 14.42 25.23
CA ILE A 310 -3.95 14.91 23.92
C ILE A 310 -3.27 16.28 24.07
N THR A 311 -2.23 16.53 23.29
CA THR A 311 -1.53 17.82 23.21
C THR A 311 -2.06 18.67 22.07
N ASP A 312 -1.85 20.02 22.14
CA ASP A 312 -2.33 20.96 21.14
C ASP A 312 -1.88 20.61 19.70
N GLN A 313 -0.68 20.05 19.53
CA GLN A 313 -0.15 19.65 18.23
C GLN A 313 -0.87 18.44 17.61
N GLU A 314 -1.65 17.74 18.40
CA GLU A 314 -2.40 16.54 17.99
C GLU A 314 -3.87 16.85 17.69
N ILE A 315 -4.30 18.11 17.86
CA ILE A 315 -5.66 18.57 17.60
C ILE A 315 -5.76 19.15 16.20
N TYR A 316 -6.71 18.65 15.42
CA TYR A 316 -6.99 19.09 14.06
C TYR A 316 -8.42 19.65 13.99
N ARG A 317 -8.54 20.97 13.94
CA ARG A 317 -9.83 21.67 13.73
C ARG A 317 -10.10 21.72 12.23
N LEU A 318 -11.19 21.11 11.79
CA LEU A 318 -11.52 20.94 10.39
C LEU A 318 -12.95 21.37 10.10
N PRO A 319 -13.25 21.98 8.95
CA PRO A 319 -14.62 22.14 8.52
C PRO A 319 -15.26 20.75 8.30
N GLY A 320 -16.52 20.61 8.73
CA GLY A 320 -17.25 19.36 8.54
C GLY A 320 -17.57 19.05 7.05
N PRO A 321 -17.96 17.84 6.76
CA PRO A 321 -18.01 16.66 7.62
C PRO A 321 -16.63 16.04 7.87
N LEU A 322 -16.39 15.47 9.04
CA LEU A 322 -15.19 14.71 9.36
C LEU A 322 -15.25 13.33 8.69
N ASP A 323 -14.11 12.61 8.70
CA ASP A 323 -14.01 11.23 8.18
C ASP A 323 -14.46 11.06 6.72
N LEU A 324 -13.82 11.78 5.80
CA LEU A 324 -14.15 11.70 4.36
C LEU A 324 -13.83 10.32 3.73
N ARG A 325 -13.32 9.32 4.49
CA ARG A 325 -13.31 7.92 4.01
C ARG A 325 -14.70 7.41 3.69
N GLY A 326 -15.74 7.97 4.34
CA GLY A 326 -17.13 7.65 4.03
C GLY A 326 -17.50 7.85 2.56
N LEU A 327 -16.76 8.67 1.81
CA LEU A 327 -16.97 8.88 0.37
C LEU A 327 -16.77 7.59 -0.46
N PHE A 328 -16.11 6.55 0.07
CA PHE A 328 -16.12 5.23 -0.57
C PHE A 328 -17.52 4.66 -0.75
N ASP A 329 -18.51 5.05 0.08
CA ASP A 329 -19.88 4.59 -0.10
C ASP A 329 -20.55 5.20 -1.34
N LEU A 330 -20.22 6.45 -1.68
CA LEU A 330 -20.70 7.09 -2.91
C LEU A 330 -20.15 6.41 -4.15
N SER A 331 -18.95 5.84 -4.07
CA SER A 331 -18.36 5.10 -5.18
C SER A 331 -19.13 3.82 -5.55
N ARG A 332 -20.09 3.38 -4.73
CA ARG A 332 -20.95 2.22 -5.01
C ARG A 332 -22.21 2.58 -5.79
N ILE A 333 -22.47 3.87 -5.99
CA ILE A 333 -23.62 4.34 -6.78
C ILE A 333 -23.44 3.86 -8.23
N ASP A 334 -24.48 3.26 -8.81
CA ASP A 334 -24.48 2.79 -10.20
C ASP A 334 -24.64 3.97 -11.18
N ARG A 335 -23.51 4.63 -11.47
CA ARG A 335 -23.34 5.74 -12.41
C ARG A 335 -22.01 5.55 -13.16
N PRO A 336 -22.01 4.63 -14.13
CA PRO A 336 -20.81 4.31 -14.91
C PRO A 336 -20.28 5.51 -15.74
N ASP A 337 -21.13 6.46 -16.06
CA ASP A 337 -20.80 7.72 -16.73
C ASP A 337 -19.93 8.67 -15.88
N LEU A 338 -19.94 8.52 -14.55
CA LEU A 338 -19.15 9.30 -13.58
C LEU A 338 -17.89 8.55 -13.10
N ARG A 339 -17.45 7.53 -13.83
CA ARG A 339 -16.30 6.67 -13.50
C ARG A 339 -15.38 6.50 -14.68
N TYR A 340 -14.18 5.99 -14.40
CA TYR A 340 -13.32 5.50 -15.47
C TYR A 340 -14.06 4.45 -16.31
N PRO A 341 -13.90 4.48 -17.64
CA PRO A 341 -14.44 3.43 -18.52
C PRO A 341 -13.96 2.04 -18.05
N PRO A 342 -14.84 1.03 -17.99
CA PRO A 342 -14.44 -0.30 -17.54
C PRO A 342 -13.38 -0.88 -18.49
N HIS A 343 -12.30 -1.41 -17.90
CA HIS A 343 -11.30 -2.19 -18.64
C HIS A 343 -11.51 -3.69 -18.35
N LEU A 344 -11.64 -4.47 -19.40
CA LEU A 344 -11.71 -5.93 -19.33
C LEU A 344 -10.31 -6.51 -19.61
N PRO A 345 -9.68 -7.15 -18.59
CA PRO A 345 -8.37 -7.75 -18.78
C PRO A 345 -8.36 -8.80 -19.89
N THR A 346 -7.41 -8.72 -20.80
CA THR A 346 -7.24 -9.71 -21.87
C THR A 346 -6.53 -10.96 -21.34
N THR A 347 -6.67 -12.08 -22.05
CA THR A 347 -5.84 -13.26 -21.77
C THR A 347 -4.51 -13.11 -22.51
N ALA A 348 -3.39 -13.29 -21.81
CA ALA A 348 -2.06 -13.27 -22.40
C ALA A 348 -2.01 -14.20 -23.63
N VAL A 349 -1.42 -13.73 -24.72
CA VAL A 349 -1.41 -14.44 -26.01
C VAL A 349 -0.90 -15.89 -25.87
N ALA A 350 0.14 -16.08 -25.05
CA ALA A 350 0.72 -17.40 -24.79
C ALA A 350 -0.27 -18.35 -24.06
N PHE A 351 -1.24 -17.82 -23.36
CA PHE A 351 -2.26 -18.55 -22.59
C PHE A 351 -3.63 -18.58 -23.27
N GLN A 352 -3.71 -18.21 -24.53
CA GLN A 352 -4.94 -18.36 -25.32
C GLN A 352 -5.14 -19.83 -25.72
N PRO A 353 -6.39 -20.32 -25.72
CA PRO A 353 -6.71 -21.66 -26.21
C PRO A 353 -6.31 -21.83 -27.69
N THR A 354 -5.70 -22.96 -28.00
CA THR A 354 -5.30 -23.26 -29.39
C THR A 354 -6.14 -24.40 -29.98
N GLY A 355 -6.61 -24.24 -31.21
CA GLY A 355 -7.40 -25.25 -31.92
C GLY A 355 -8.79 -25.44 -31.33
N SER A 356 -9.23 -26.70 -31.15
CA SER A 356 -10.55 -27.08 -30.60
C SER A 356 -10.60 -27.10 -29.05
N ASN A 357 -9.49 -26.81 -28.39
CA ASN A 357 -9.43 -26.80 -26.92
C ASN A 357 -10.15 -25.59 -26.35
N THR A 358 -10.95 -25.77 -25.32
CA THR A 358 -11.64 -24.69 -24.61
C THR A 358 -10.78 -24.04 -23.53
N ARG A 359 -9.66 -24.67 -23.15
CA ARG A 359 -8.69 -24.16 -22.15
C ARG A 359 -7.27 -24.26 -22.67
N ALA A 360 -6.45 -23.28 -22.37
CA ALA A 360 -5.03 -23.31 -22.69
C ALA A 360 -4.30 -24.34 -21.79
N ASP A 361 -3.31 -25.00 -22.34
CA ASP A 361 -2.34 -25.80 -21.57
C ASP A 361 -1.19 -24.86 -21.14
N ILE A 362 -1.28 -24.39 -19.90
CA ILE A 362 -0.32 -23.42 -19.36
C ILE A 362 1.08 -24.02 -19.24
N PHE A 363 1.21 -25.29 -18.84
CA PHE A 363 2.50 -25.96 -18.76
C PHE A 363 3.19 -26.07 -20.12
N LYS A 364 2.41 -26.39 -21.16
CA LYS A 364 2.92 -26.44 -22.52
C LYS A 364 3.37 -25.05 -23.02
N ALA A 365 2.62 -24.01 -22.69
CA ALA A 365 2.97 -22.64 -23.05
C ALA A 365 4.30 -22.20 -22.41
N ILE A 366 4.42 -22.34 -21.09
CA ILE A 366 5.64 -21.97 -20.34
C ILE A 366 6.85 -22.81 -20.77
N ARG A 367 6.63 -24.09 -21.13
CA ARG A 367 7.71 -24.95 -21.65
C ARG A 367 8.24 -24.49 -23.00
N LYS A 368 7.41 -23.85 -23.80
CA LYS A 368 7.78 -23.32 -25.12
C LYS A 368 8.66 -22.07 -25.00
N SER A 369 8.32 -21.16 -24.12
CA SER A 369 9.04 -19.91 -23.86
C SER A 369 8.61 -19.35 -22.51
N ASP A 370 9.44 -18.53 -21.91
CA ASP A 370 9.03 -17.69 -20.77
C ASP A 370 7.80 -16.87 -21.15
N VAL A 371 6.95 -16.55 -20.17
CA VAL A 371 5.76 -15.71 -20.36
C VAL A 371 5.77 -14.62 -19.31
N LEU A 372 5.79 -13.38 -19.75
CA LEU A 372 5.60 -12.20 -18.91
C LEU A 372 4.13 -11.78 -19.00
N VAL A 373 3.47 -11.59 -17.87
CA VAL A 373 2.10 -11.06 -17.80
C VAL A 373 2.10 -9.73 -17.09
N HIS A 374 1.22 -8.81 -17.54
CA HIS A 374 1.11 -7.45 -17.02
C HIS A 374 -0.30 -7.17 -16.51
N HIS A 375 -0.52 -7.28 -15.20
CA HIS A 375 -1.78 -6.95 -14.53
C HIS A 375 -1.91 -5.44 -14.33
N PRO A 376 -3.14 -4.88 -14.35
CA PRO A 376 -4.45 -5.48 -14.60
C PRO A 376 -4.81 -5.59 -16.07
N TYR A 377 -3.92 -5.25 -16.98
CA TYR A 377 -4.18 -5.24 -18.43
C TYR A 377 -4.40 -6.66 -18.96
N GLU A 378 -3.61 -7.60 -18.47
CA GLU A 378 -3.82 -9.03 -18.68
C GLU A 378 -4.39 -9.71 -17.43
N SER A 379 -5.21 -10.74 -17.66
CA SER A 379 -6.03 -11.38 -16.63
C SER A 379 -5.21 -12.25 -15.68
N PHE A 380 -5.23 -11.92 -14.40
CA PHE A 380 -4.70 -12.74 -13.32
C PHE A 380 -5.41 -14.10 -13.24
N THR A 381 -6.70 -14.16 -13.55
CA THR A 381 -7.49 -15.38 -13.50
C THR A 381 -7.07 -16.37 -14.58
N THR A 382 -6.89 -15.91 -15.83
CA THR A 382 -6.50 -16.79 -16.94
C THR A 382 -5.01 -17.11 -16.97
N SER A 383 -4.20 -16.46 -16.13
CA SER A 383 -2.77 -16.73 -15.96
C SER A 383 -2.48 -17.42 -14.64
N VAL A 384 -2.33 -16.67 -13.56
CA VAL A 384 -1.86 -17.16 -12.24
C VAL A 384 -2.84 -18.15 -11.60
N VAL A 385 -4.14 -17.84 -11.59
CA VAL A 385 -5.15 -18.76 -11.01
C VAL A 385 -5.19 -20.05 -11.84
N SER A 386 -5.28 -19.93 -13.17
CA SER A 386 -5.32 -21.10 -14.06
C SER A 386 -4.05 -21.96 -13.96
N PHE A 387 -2.88 -21.36 -13.73
CA PHE A 387 -1.64 -22.08 -13.50
C PHE A 387 -1.73 -23.00 -12.27
N LEU A 388 -2.22 -22.47 -11.14
CA LEU A 388 -2.33 -23.25 -9.92
C LEU A 388 -3.50 -24.25 -9.96
N GLU A 389 -4.63 -23.92 -10.59
CA GLU A 389 -5.72 -24.86 -10.79
C GLU A 389 -5.34 -26.04 -11.69
N GLN A 390 -4.56 -25.78 -12.75
CA GLN A 390 -4.05 -26.86 -13.59
C GLN A 390 -3.02 -27.70 -12.84
N ALA A 391 -2.14 -27.08 -12.05
CA ALA A 391 -1.19 -27.78 -11.18
C ALA A 391 -1.91 -28.69 -10.16
N ALA A 392 -3.00 -28.25 -9.58
CA ALA A 392 -3.77 -29.05 -8.63
C ALA A 392 -4.37 -30.30 -9.27
N ARG A 393 -4.85 -30.20 -10.51
CA ARG A 393 -5.53 -31.32 -11.23
C ARG A 393 -4.61 -32.23 -12.01
N ASP A 394 -3.39 -31.79 -12.36
CA ASP A 394 -2.48 -32.56 -13.20
C ASP A 394 -1.85 -33.72 -12.41
N PRO A 395 -2.05 -35.00 -12.81
CA PRO A 395 -1.52 -36.17 -12.10
C PRO A 395 0.03 -36.23 -12.09
N HIS A 396 0.69 -35.55 -13.02
CA HIS A 396 2.17 -35.49 -13.10
C HIS A 396 2.78 -34.43 -12.18
N VAL A 397 1.98 -33.55 -11.58
CA VAL A 397 2.45 -32.59 -10.59
C VAL A 397 2.64 -33.29 -9.25
N LEU A 398 3.84 -33.25 -8.71
CA LEU A 398 4.23 -33.90 -7.47
C LEU A 398 4.20 -32.94 -6.28
N ALA A 399 4.58 -31.67 -6.51
CA ALA A 399 4.64 -30.69 -5.43
C ALA A 399 4.30 -29.27 -5.90
N ILE A 400 3.72 -28.49 -4.99
CA ILE A 400 3.44 -27.05 -5.14
C ILE A 400 3.99 -26.33 -3.92
N LYS A 401 4.81 -25.29 -4.12
CA LYS A 401 5.30 -24.41 -3.05
C LYS A 401 4.87 -22.99 -3.36
N GLN A 402 4.24 -22.29 -2.39
CA GLN A 402 3.59 -21.00 -2.61
C GLN A 402 3.82 -20.05 -1.43
N THR A 403 4.12 -18.78 -1.71
CA THR A 403 4.08 -17.70 -0.69
C THR A 403 2.73 -17.00 -0.72
N LEU A 404 2.17 -16.71 0.45
CA LEU A 404 0.91 -15.99 0.62
C LEU A 404 1.10 -14.84 1.60
N TYR A 405 0.80 -13.61 1.17
CA TYR A 405 0.98 -12.41 2.00
C TYR A 405 -0.37 -11.75 2.37
N ARG A 406 -1.21 -11.47 1.39
CA ARG A 406 -2.58 -10.93 1.54
C ARG A 406 -3.52 -11.73 0.67
N THR A 407 -4.35 -12.55 1.27
CA THR A 407 -5.33 -13.37 0.57
C THR A 407 -6.73 -12.76 0.69
N SER A 408 -7.54 -12.88 -0.36
CA SER A 408 -8.96 -12.48 -0.28
C SER A 408 -9.78 -13.48 0.52
N GLY A 409 -10.95 -13.06 1.04
CA GLY A 409 -11.88 -13.92 1.78
C GLY A 409 -12.34 -15.16 1.01
N ASP A 410 -12.43 -15.09 -0.34
CA ASP A 410 -12.68 -16.22 -1.25
C ASP A 410 -11.50 -16.26 -2.23
N SER A 411 -10.45 -17.00 -1.89
CA SER A 411 -9.23 -17.06 -2.69
C SER A 411 -9.18 -18.34 -3.53
N PRO A 412 -9.32 -18.26 -4.86
CA PRO A 412 -9.15 -19.43 -5.74
C PRO A 412 -7.74 -20.02 -5.67
N ILE A 413 -6.75 -19.23 -5.26
CA ILE A 413 -5.39 -19.70 -5.02
C ILE A 413 -5.37 -20.67 -3.83
N VAL A 414 -6.01 -20.30 -2.72
CA VAL A 414 -6.08 -21.14 -1.51
C VAL A 414 -6.87 -22.41 -1.80
N GLU A 415 -7.98 -22.33 -2.51
CA GLU A 415 -8.77 -23.50 -2.92
C GLU A 415 -7.93 -24.44 -3.82
N ALA A 416 -7.19 -23.92 -4.78
CA ALA A 416 -6.30 -24.75 -5.62
C ALA A 416 -5.20 -25.46 -4.81
N LEU A 417 -4.65 -24.85 -3.76
CA LEU A 417 -3.70 -25.49 -2.86
C LEU A 417 -4.34 -26.60 -2.02
N ILE A 418 -5.57 -26.41 -1.57
CA ILE A 418 -6.37 -27.40 -0.87
C ILE A 418 -6.66 -28.59 -1.80
N ASP A 419 -7.20 -28.35 -2.99
CA ASP A 419 -7.46 -29.37 -4.02
C ASP A 419 -6.21 -30.19 -4.33
N ALA A 420 -5.05 -29.55 -4.42
CA ALA A 420 -3.78 -30.23 -4.66
C ALA A 420 -3.38 -31.15 -3.49
N ALA A 421 -3.53 -30.71 -2.25
CA ALA A 421 -3.23 -31.50 -1.07
C ALA A 421 -4.19 -32.69 -0.93
N GLU A 422 -5.48 -32.49 -1.15
CA GLU A 422 -6.50 -33.55 -1.16
C GLU A 422 -6.26 -34.59 -2.29
N ALA A 423 -5.68 -34.14 -3.42
CA ALA A 423 -5.23 -35.01 -4.50
C ALA A 423 -3.90 -35.76 -4.18
N GLY A 424 -3.37 -35.62 -2.96
CA GLY A 424 -2.18 -36.33 -2.49
C GLY A 424 -0.84 -35.72 -2.91
N LYS A 425 -0.82 -34.47 -3.41
CA LYS A 425 0.42 -33.76 -3.76
C LYS A 425 1.10 -33.18 -2.53
N GLN A 426 2.43 -33.00 -2.59
CA GLN A 426 3.15 -32.28 -1.56
C GLN A 426 2.90 -30.78 -1.73
N VAL A 427 2.22 -30.14 -0.77
CA VAL A 427 1.91 -28.71 -0.82
C VAL A 427 2.54 -28.00 0.36
N LEU A 428 3.36 -26.98 0.07
CA LEU A 428 3.92 -26.06 1.06
C LEU A 428 3.36 -24.68 0.83
N ALA A 429 2.67 -24.13 1.82
CA ALA A 429 2.18 -22.76 1.85
C ALA A 429 2.92 -21.95 2.92
N LEU A 430 3.64 -20.93 2.51
CA LEU A 430 4.25 -19.98 3.42
C LEU A 430 3.32 -18.80 3.57
N VAL A 431 2.64 -18.71 4.72
CA VAL A 431 1.60 -17.70 5.02
C VAL A 431 2.19 -16.63 5.94
N GLU A 432 2.28 -15.39 5.48
CA GLU A 432 2.74 -14.28 6.29
C GLU A 432 1.59 -13.78 7.20
N VAL A 433 1.58 -14.26 8.44
CA VAL A 433 0.51 -13.92 9.40
C VAL A 433 0.62 -12.50 9.96
N LYS A 434 1.79 -11.85 9.84
CA LYS A 434 2.03 -10.46 10.28
C LYS A 434 1.75 -9.42 9.18
N ALA A 435 0.96 -9.77 8.15
CA ALA A 435 0.56 -8.83 7.12
C ALA A 435 -0.37 -7.79 7.72
N ARG A 436 0.12 -6.54 7.91
CA ARG A 436 -0.58 -5.46 8.61
C ARG A 436 -2.01 -5.27 8.10
N PHE A 437 -2.98 -5.22 9.01
CA PHE A 437 -4.43 -5.12 8.84
C PHE A 437 -5.11 -6.36 8.21
N ASP A 438 -4.35 -7.38 7.82
CA ASP A 438 -4.87 -8.65 7.28
C ASP A 438 -4.54 -9.86 8.20
N GLU A 439 -4.00 -9.60 9.39
CA GLU A 439 -3.51 -10.63 10.30
C GLU A 439 -4.60 -11.68 10.62
N ALA A 440 -5.80 -11.22 11.01
CA ALA A 440 -6.92 -12.11 11.36
C ALA A 440 -7.34 -12.99 10.18
N ASN A 441 -7.42 -12.44 8.98
CA ASN A 441 -7.77 -13.19 7.76
C ASN A 441 -6.70 -14.24 7.44
N ASN A 442 -5.42 -13.87 7.52
CA ASN A 442 -4.33 -14.78 7.23
C ASN A 442 -4.25 -15.95 8.23
N ILE A 443 -4.55 -15.72 9.50
CA ILE A 443 -4.68 -16.79 10.52
C ILE A 443 -5.80 -17.76 10.14
N VAL A 444 -6.97 -17.28 9.74
CA VAL A 444 -8.09 -18.12 9.33
C VAL A 444 -7.70 -19.01 8.14
N TRP A 445 -7.02 -18.44 7.13
CA TRP A 445 -6.58 -19.19 5.96
C TRP A 445 -5.49 -20.19 6.28
N ALA A 446 -4.53 -19.83 7.11
CA ALA A 446 -3.49 -20.75 7.55
C ALA A 446 -4.09 -21.99 8.21
N ARG A 447 -5.05 -21.82 9.13
CA ARG A 447 -5.77 -22.93 9.77
C ARG A 447 -6.60 -23.78 8.79
N LYS A 448 -7.20 -23.15 7.76
CA LYS A 448 -7.95 -23.87 6.72
C LYS A 448 -7.01 -24.76 5.88
N LEU A 449 -5.86 -24.23 5.48
CA LEU A 449 -4.83 -24.97 4.75
C LEU A 449 -4.30 -26.17 5.54
N GLU A 450 -3.97 -25.98 6.83
CA GLU A 450 -3.51 -27.07 7.71
C GLU A 450 -4.54 -28.20 7.82
N LYS A 451 -5.82 -27.86 8.01
CA LYS A 451 -6.90 -28.86 8.09
C LYS A 451 -7.03 -29.70 6.80
N ALA A 452 -6.65 -29.17 5.66
CA ALA A 452 -6.65 -29.85 4.36
C ALA A 452 -5.37 -30.66 4.11
N GLY A 453 -4.41 -30.66 5.06
CA GLY A 453 -3.16 -31.41 4.94
C GLY A 453 -2.04 -30.65 4.20
N VAL A 454 -2.18 -29.34 3.98
CA VAL A 454 -1.11 -28.48 3.47
C VAL A 454 -0.07 -28.25 4.56
N HIS A 455 1.22 -28.34 4.21
CA HIS A 455 2.30 -27.92 5.11
C HIS A 455 2.33 -26.39 5.17
N VAL A 456 1.97 -25.81 6.31
CA VAL A 456 1.93 -24.36 6.50
C VAL A 456 3.14 -23.90 7.30
N VAL A 457 3.80 -22.85 6.81
CA VAL A 457 4.85 -22.12 7.52
C VAL A 457 4.37 -20.71 7.76
N TYR A 458 4.48 -20.23 9.01
CA TYR A 458 3.94 -18.94 9.45
C TYR A 458 4.96 -17.78 9.36
N GLY A 459 5.83 -17.82 8.37
CA GLY A 459 6.92 -16.86 8.20
C GLY A 459 8.19 -17.25 8.95
N LEU A 460 9.13 -16.33 9.03
CA LEU A 460 10.40 -16.49 9.76
C LEU A 460 10.43 -15.57 10.98
N VAL A 461 11.08 -16.03 12.04
CA VAL A 461 11.35 -15.21 13.22
C VAL A 461 12.22 -14.01 12.83
N GLY A 462 11.84 -12.81 13.24
CA GLY A 462 12.56 -11.57 12.93
C GLY A 462 12.44 -11.05 11.51
N LEU A 463 11.92 -11.83 10.54
CA LEU A 463 11.73 -11.43 9.14
C LEU A 463 10.26 -11.54 8.72
N LYS A 464 9.84 -10.65 7.80
CA LYS A 464 8.54 -10.79 7.13
C LYS A 464 8.73 -11.30 5.71
N THR A 465 7.99 -12.34 5.33
CA THR A 465 8.01 -12.85 3.96
C THR A 465 7.17 -11.98 3.06
N HIS A 466 7.82 -11.30 2.08
CA HIS A 466 7.13 -10.39 1.18
C HIS A 466 7.31 -10.75 -0.31
N CYS A 467 8.19 -11.66 -0.65
CA CYS A 467 8.33 -12.18 -2.02
C CYS A 467 7.06 -12.91 -2.50
N LYS A 468 6.79 -12.86 -3.80
CA LYS A 468 5.62 -13.46 -4.44
C LYS A 468 6.09 -14.56 -5.38
N LEU A 469 6.08 -15.80 -4.87
CA LEU A 469 6.69 -16.95 -5.49
C LEU A 469 5.72 -18.13 -5.53
N ALA A 470 5.64 -18.79 -6.68
CA ALA A 470 5.01 -20.08 -6.83
C ALA A 470 5.97 -21.04 -7.59
N LEU A 471 6.12 -22.23 -7.07
CA LEU A 471 6.95 -23.28 -7.67
C LEU A 471 6.14 -24.56 -7.78
N VAL A 472 5.96 -25.05 -8.99
CA VAL A 472 5.33 -26.33 -9.29
C VAL A 472 6.39 -27.30 -9.80
N ILE A 473 6.45 -28.47 -9.21
CA ILE A 473 7.36 -29.55 -9.62
C ILE A 473 6.55 -30.63 -10.31
N ARG A 474 6.82 -30.84 -11.59
CA ARG A 474 6.11 -31.77 -12.48
C ARG A 474 7.07 -32.82 -13.02
N GLU A 475 6.63 -34.05 -13.03
CA GLU A 475 7.36 -35.14 -13.69
C GLU A 475 7.03 -35.21 -15.18
N GLU A 476 8.05 -35.18 -16.03
CA GLU A 476 7.93 -35.28 -17.48
C GLU A 476 9.01 -36.21 -18.01
N ASP A 477 8.59 -37.28 -18.67
CA ASP A 477 9.51 -38.27 -19.27
C ASP A 477 10.56 -38.82 -18.27
N GLY A 478 10.15 -38.98 -17.00
CA GLY A 478 11.03 -39.46 -15.92
C GLY A 478 11.97 -38.40 -15.35
N VAL A 479 11.82 -37.14 -15.73
CA VAL A 479 12.62 -36.00 -15.24
C VAL A 479 11.75 -35.01 -14.51
N LEU A 480 12.21 -34.47 -13.38
CA LEU A 480 11.51 -33.42 -12.65
C LEU A 480 11.78 -32.04 -13.28
N ARG A 481 10.73 -31.40 -13.74
CA ARG A 481 10.76 -30.05 -14.27
C ARG A 481 10.14 -29.06 -13.29
N HIS A 482 10.78 -27.90 -13.16
CA HIS A 482 10.31 -26.79 -12.35
C HIS A 482 9.54 -25.82 -13.22
N TYR A 483 8.34 -25.45 -12.81
CA TYR A 483 7.54 -24.38 -13.37
C TYR A 483 7.41 -23.30 -12.32
N SER A 484 7.98 -22.17 -12.60
CA SER A 484 8.15 -21.08 -11.63
C SER A 484 7.30 -19.86 -12.03
N HIS A 485 6.66 -19.26 -11.06
CA HIS A 485 6.09 -17.93 -11.21
C HIS A 485 6.71 -16.99 -10.17
N ILE A 486 7.23 -15.84 -10.62
CA ILE A 486 7.78 -14.78 -9.78
C ILE A 486 7.05 -13.49 -10.11
N GLY A 487 6.33 -12.95 -9.13
CA GLY A 487 5.51 -11.74 -9.30
C GLY A 487 6.03 -10.53 -8.54
N THR A 488 5.68 -9.35 -9.02
CA THR A 488 5.82 -8.10 -8.26
C THR A 488 4.64 -7.90 -7.31
N GLY A 489 3.46 -8.42 -7.65
CA GLY A 489 2.18 -8.28 -6.95
C GLY A 489 1.75 -9.48 -6.14
N ASN A 490 0.89 -9.25 -5.15
CA ASN A 490 0.35 -10.29 -4.28
C ASN A 490 -0.56 -11.27 -5.03
N TYR A 491 -0.64 -12.52 -4.54
CA TYR A 491 -1.58 -13.53 -5.03
C TYR A 491 -3.01 -13.26 -4.55
N ASN A 492 -3.58 -12.14 -5.02
CA ASN A 492 -4.92 -11.71 -4.63
C ASN A 492 -5.71 -11.24 -5.86
N PRO A 493 -6.74 -11.99 -6.31
CA PRO A 493 -7.52 -11.66 -7.51
C PRO A 493 -8.27 -10.32 -7.45
N LYS A 494 -8.54 -9.79 -6.24
CA LYS A 494 -9.20 -8.48 -6.09
C LYS A 494 -8.21 -7.35 -6.33
N THR A 495 -7.04 -7.40 -5.68
CA THR A 495 -6.03 -6.36 -5.85
C THR A 495 -5.37 -6.38 -7.23
N SER A 496 -5.24 -7.56 -7.87
CA SER A 496 -4.70 -7.67 -9.22
C SER A 496 -5.53 -6.99 -10.31
N ARG A 497 -6.75 -6.52 -10.01
CA ARG A 497 -7.60 -5.73 -10.92
C ARG A 497 -7.38 -4.23 -10.83
N ILE A 498 -6.71 -3.79 -9.77
CA ILE A 498 -6.51 -2.36 -9.46
C ILE A 498 -5.05 -2.01 -9.19
N TYR A 499 -4.14 -3.00 -9.13
CA TYR A 499 -2.70 -2.82 -8.99
C TYR A 499 -2.02 -3.16 -10.30
N GLU A 500 -1.12 -2.30 -10.74
CA GLU A 500 -0.23 -2.57 -11.86
C GLU A 500 0.94 -3.41 -11.38
N ASP A 501 1.07 -4.62 -11.91
CA ASP A 501 2.06 -5.61 -11.52
C ASP A 501 2.49 -6.51 -12.67
N PHE A 502 3.75 -6.98 -12.64
CA PHE A 502 4.26 -8.00 -13.56
C PHE A 502 4.39 -9.36 -12.91
N GLY A 503 4.23 -10.42 -13.72
CA GLY A 503 4.47 -11.80 -13.33
C GLY A 503 5.22 -12.57 -14.41
N LEU A 504 6.37 -13.15 -14.06
CA LEU A 504 7.17 -13.99 -14.95
C LEU A 504 6.89 -15.46 -14.70
N PHE A 505 6.47 -16.18 -15.75
CA PHE A 505 6.40 -17.65 -15.77
C PHE A 505 7.59 -18.20 -16.53
N THR A 506 8.32 -19.14 -15.95
CA THR A 506 9.52 -19.71 -16.57
C THR A 506 9.77 -21.16 -16.17
N THR A 507 10.41 -21.91 -17.06
CA THR A 507 10.99 -23.23 -16.80
C THR A 507 12.53 -23.19 -16.72
N ASP A 508 13.13 -22.00 -16.59
CA ASP A 508 14.59 -21.91 -16.42
C ASP A 508 15.04 -22.77 -15.24
N ALA A 509 15.92 -23.72 -15.52
CA ALA A 509 16.35 -24.69 -14.53
C ALA A 509 17.13 -24.06 -13.38
N GLN A 510 17.80 -22.93 -13.61
CA GLN A 510 18.53 -22.23 -12.56
C GLN A 510 17.57 -21.42 -11.65
N VAL A 511 16.55 -20.77 -12.23
CA VAL A 511 15.47 -20.14 -11.46
C VAL A 511 14.78 -21.18 -10.59
N GLY A 512 14.42 -22.35 -11.15
CA GLY A 512 13.80 -23.43 -10.40
C GLY A 512 14.67 -23.95 -9.25
N LYS A 513 15.98 -24.04 -9.46
CA LYS A 513 16.93 -24.41 -8.39
C LYS A 513 17.05 -23.34 -7.31
N ASP A 514 17.13 -22.08 -7.70
CA ASP A 514 17.20 -20.96 -6.76
C ASP A 514 15.91 -20.85 -5.92
N LEU A 515 14.73 -21.02 -6.53
CA LEU A 515 13.46 -21.06 -5.80
C LEU A 515 13.36 -22.26 -4.86
N THR A 516 13.82 -23.42 -5.29
CA THR A 516 13.85 -24.62 -4.40
C THR A 516 14.67 -24.35 -3.15
N ARG A 517 15.85 -23.75 -3.31
CA ARG A 517 16.73 -23.37 -2.20
C ARG A 517 16.07 -22.33 -1.31
N LEU A 518 15.48 -21.29 -1.90
CA LEU A 518 14.79 -20.24 -1.13
C LEU A 518 13.62 -20.81 -0.34
N PHE A 519 12.78 -21.67 -0.92
CA PHE A 519 11.72 -22.34 -0.17
C PHE A 519 12.24 -23.24 0.95
N ASN A 520 13.37 -23.92 0.74
CA ASN A 520 14.00 -24.72 1.79
C ASN A 520 14.57 -23.87 2.92
N GLU A 521 15.15 -22.69 2.61
CA GLU A 521 15.58 -21.71 3.60
C GLU A 521 14.38 -21.20 4.41
N LEU A 522 13.29 -20.86 3.73
CA LEU A 522 12.07 -20.33 4.36
C LEU A 522 11.33 -21.36 5.23
N SER A 523 11.49 -22.66 4.96
CA SER A 523 10.79 -23.73 5.69
C SER A 523 11.69 -24.56 6.63
N GLY A 524 13.01 -24.51 6.45
CA GLY A 524 13.93 -25.44 7.10
C GLY A 524 15.12 -24.81 7.82
N TYR A 525 15.16 -23.47 7.93
CA TYR A 525 16.27 -22.71 8.58
C TYR A 525 17.67 -22.91 7.93
N ALA A 526 17.71 -23.43 6.71
CA ALA A 526 18.97 -23.58 5.97
C ALA A 526 19.33 -22.20 5.35
N ILE A 527 20.45 -21.61 5.74
CA ILE A 527 20.91 -20.34 5.16
C ILE A 527 21.62 -20.63 3.84
N GLU A 528 21.03 -20.21 2.73
CA GLU A 528 21.65 -20.30 1.41
C GLU A 528 22.61 -19.14 1.15
N LYS A 529 23.83 -19.48 0.78
CA LYS A 529 24.89 -18.50 0.57
C LYS A 529 24.92 -17.91 -0.83
N LYS A 530 24.34 -18.55 -1.85
CA LYS A 530 24.45 -18.10 -3.26
C LYS A 530 23.21 -18.44 -4.08
N PHE A 531 22.64 -17.41 -4.70
CA PHE A 531 21.64 -17.50 -5.77
C PHE A 531 22.28 -17.05 -7.09
N LYS A 532 21.87 -17.62 -8.22
CA LYS A 532 22.46 -17.32 -9.54
C LYS A 532 21.56 -16.42 -10.40
N ARG A 533 20.25 -16.59 -10.31
CA ARG A 533 19.25 -15.84 -11.07
C ARG A 533 18.42 -14.92 -10.21
N LEU A 534 18.42 -15.14 -8.89
CA LEU A 534 17.68 -14.32 -7.94
C LEU A 534 18.63 -13.40 -7.16
N LEU A 535 18.15 -12.20 -6.86
CA LEU A 535 18.68 -11.36 -5.80
C LEU A 535 17.69 -11.42 -4.63
N VAL A 536 18.16 -11.91 -3.47
CA VAL A 536 17.30 -12.19 -2.31
C VAL A 536 17.72 -11.31 -1.12
N ALA A 537 16.76 -10.62 -0.52
CA ALA A 537 16.96 -9.92 0.75
C ALA A 537 16.70 -10.89 1.92
N PRO A 538 17.36 -10.66 3.11
CA PRO A 538 18.18 -9.49 3.44
C PRO A 538 19.64 -9.56 3.00
N LEU A 539 20.16 -10.75 2.65
CA LEU A 539 21.62 -10.93 2.56
C LEU A 539 22.27 -10.46 1.24
N HIS A 540 21.55 -10.58 0.12
CA HIS A 540 22.18 -10.46 -1.20
C HIS A 540 21.63 -9.35 -2.08
N LEU A 541 20.38 -8.88 -1.86
CA LEU A 541 19.68 -8.00 -2.79
C LEU A 541 20.32 -6.61 -2.86
N ARG A 542 20.48 -5.93 -1.71
CA ARG A 542 21.12 -4.59 -1.67
C ARG A 542 22.50 -4.62 -2.32
N LYS A 543 23.37 -5.54 -1.85
CA LYS A 543 24.72 -5.69 -2.39
C LYS A 543 24.72 -6.01 -3.89
N GLY A 544 23.75 -6.79 -4.36
CA GLY A 544 23.59 -7.11 -5.79
C GLY A 544 23.26 -5.90 -6.63
N LEU A 545 22.30 -5.06 -6.17
CA LEU A 545 21.91 -3.82 -6.86
C LEU A 545 23.02 -2.78 -6.84
N VAL A 546 23.66 -2.55 -5.69
CA VAL A 546 24.80 -1.63 -5.57
C VAL A 546 25.93 -2.02 -6.50
N ARG A 547 26.25 -3.33 -6.64
CA ARG A 547 27.25 -3.79 -7.62
C ARG A 547 26.86 -3.49 -9.07
N GLN A 548 25.57 -3.61 -9.43
CA GLN A 548 25.10 -3.26 -10.78
C GLN A 548 25.21 -1.75 -11.02
N ILE A 549 24.84 -0.91 -10.04
CA ILE A 549 24.98 0.53 -10.09
C ILE A 549 26.44 0.93 -10.25
N ASP A 550 27.34 0.33 -9.46
CA ASP A 550 28.79 0.58 -9.53
C ASP A 550 29.40 0.10 -10.84
N HIS A 551 28.87 -0.97 -11.43
CA HIS A 551 29.28 -1.43 -12.76
C HIS A 551 28.95 -0.37 -13.84
N GLU A 552 27.73 0.22 -13.80
CA GLU A 552 27.37 1.32 -14.71
C GLU A 552 28.28 2.55 -14.49
N ARG A 553 28.60 2.91 -13.24
CA ARG A 553 29.56 3.97 -12.91
C ARG A 553 30.90 3.72 -13.61
N ARG A 554 31.46 2.51 -13.46
CA ARG A 554 32.76 2.16 -14.10
C ARG A 554 32.66 2.17 -15.63
N ASN A 555 31.53 1.74 -16.21
CA ASN A 555 31.30 1.84 -17.65
C ASN A 555 31.38 3.30 -18.11
N ALA A 556 30.71 4.23 -17.43
CA ALA A 556 30.74 5.65 -17.75
C ALA A 556 32.18 6.24 -17.61
N GLU A 557 32.88 5.94 -16.51
CA GLU A 557 34.27 6.35 -16.29
C GLU A 557 35.23 5.88 -17.40
N ASN A 558 34.93 4.72 -17.99
CA ASN A 558 35.69 4.16 -19.12
C ASN A 558 35.15 4.61 -20.50
N GLY A 559 34.23 5.59 -20.56
CA GLY A 559 33.66 6.10 -21.79
C GLY A 559 32.71 5.15 -22.51
N LYS A 560 32.20 4.11 -21.83
CA LYS A 560 31.24 3.15 -22.37
C LYS A 560 29.80 3.61 -22.13
N PRO A 561 28.85 3.17 -22.94
CA PRO A 561 27.44 3.44 -22.71
C PRO A 561 26.98 2.90 -21.34
N ALA A 562 26.32 3.76 -20.55
CA ALA A 562 25.84 3.45 -19.21
C ALA A 562 24.51 4.16 -18.92
N SER A 563 23.54 3.45 -18.41
CA SER A 563 22.30 4.05 -17.91
C SER A 563 21.60 3.15 -16.90
N ILE A 564 20.87 3.75 -15.99
CA ILE A 564 20.12 3.07 -14.93
C ILE A 564 18.65 3.50 -15.02
N ARG A 565 17.74 2.54 -14.97
CA ARG A 565 16.29 2.76 -14.87
C ARG A 565 15.74 2.00 -13.68
N ILE A 566 15.04 2.70 -12.77
CA ILE A 566 14.49 2.09 -11.55
C ILE A 566 13.02 2.51 -11.39
N LYS A 567 12.10 1.55 -11.40
CA LYS A 567 10.71 1.72 -10.98
C LYS A 567 10.53 1.08 -9.61
N VAL A 568 10.08 1.85 -8.61
CA VAL A 568 9.82 1.39 -7.23
C VAL A 568 8.66 2.14 -6.60
N ASN A 569 8.11 1.61 -5.51
CA ASN A 569 7.11 2.36 -4.75
C ASN A 569 7.75 3.34 -3.77
N SER A 570 8.96 3.07 -3.32
CA SER A 570 9.69 3.93 -2.38
C SER A 570 11.19 3.84 -2.60
N MET A 571 11.87 5.00 -2.53
CA MET A 571 13.32 5.17 -2.64
C MET A 571 13.83 5.90 -1.39
N VAL A 572 14.34 5.17 -0.38
CA VAL A 572 14.71 5.70 0.94
C VAL A 572 16.04 5.13 1.45
N ASP A 573 16.52 4.02 0.89
CA ASP A 573 17.74 3.34 1.33
C ASP A 573 18.96 4.17 0.97
N GLU A 574 19.71 4.59 2.00
CA GLU A 574 20.83 5.53 1.86
C GLU A 574 21.95 4.93 1.03
N GLU A 575 22.29 3.64 1.20
CA GLU A 575 23.37 2.97 0.47
C GLU A 575 23.08 2.93 -1.05
N VAL A 576 21.82 2.65 -1.41
CA VAL A 576 21.38 2.66 -2.81
C VAL A 576 21.37 4.08 -3.37
N ILE A 577 20.85 5.07 -2.62
CA ILE A 577 20.82 6.47 -3.06
C ILE A 577 22.24 7.02 -3.27
N ASP A 578 23.16 6.74 -2.35
CA ASP A 578 24.56 7.16 -2.44
C ASP A 578 25.27 6.52 -3.64
N ALA A 579 24.96 5.24 -3.94
CA ALA A 579 25.47 4.60 -5.14
C ALA A 579 24.97 5.28 -6.43
N LEU A 580 23.68 5.68 -6.47
CA LEU A 580 23.10 6.42 -7.60
C LEU A 580 23.73 7.80 -7.76
N TYR A 581 24.01 8.52 -6.66
CA TYR A 581 24.73 9.79 -6.70
C TYR A 581 26.13 9.64 -7.28
N ARG A 582 26.89 8.62 -6.84
CA ARG A 582 28.22 8.33 -7.40
C ARG A 582 28.17 7.98 -8.89
N ALA A 583 27.16 7.22 -9.31
CA ALA A 583 26.95 6.89 -10.71
C ALA A 583 26.62 8.14 -11.55
N SER A 584 25.71 8.99 -11.06
CA SER A 584 25.34 10.24 -11.73
C SER A 584 26.53 11.20 -11.84
N ALA A 585 27.33 11.37 -10.78
CA ALA A 585 28.54 12.19 -10.80
C ALA A 585 29.56 11.69 -11.83
N ALA A 586 29.61 10.38 -12.11
CA ALA A 586 30.43 9.80 -13.17
C ALA A 586 29.82 9.94 -14.59
N GLY A 587 28.64 10.55 -14.74
CA GLY A 587 27.99 10.77 -16.03
C GLY A 587 26.97 9.72 -16.42
N VAL A 588 26.61 8.79 -15.55
CA VAL A 588 25.54 7.81 -15.80
C VAL A 588 24.18 8.50 -15.80
N LYS A 589 23.39 8.32 -16.86
CA LYS A 589 21.98 8.73 -16.88
C LYS A 589 21.16 7.83 -15.96
N VAL A 590 20.48 8.40 -14.97
CA VAL A 590 19.65 7.70 -13.99
C VAL A 590 18.22 8.20 -14.06
N ASP A 591 17.32 7.33 -14.48
CA ASP A 591 15.88 7.59 -14.53
C ASP A 591 15.18 6.81 -13.40
N VAL A 592 14.49 7.50 -12.49
CA VAL A 592 13.81 6.90 -11.34
C VAL A 592 12.32 7.22 -11.39
N TRP A 593 11.52 6.17 -11.47
CA TRP A 593 10.07 6.25 -11.38
C TRP A 593 9.63 5.79 -10.00
N VAL A 594 9.28 6.74 -9.12
CA VAL A 594 8.87 6.50 -7.73
C VAL A 594 7.41 6.86 -7.55
N ARG A 595 6.57 5.90 -7.18
CA ARG A 595 5.17 6.18 -6.88
C ARG A 595 4.99 7.03 -5.63
N GLY A 596 5.64 6.69 -4.52
CA GLY A 596 5.40 7.25 -3.19
C GLY A 596 6.58 8.04 -2.62
N ILE A 597 7.16 7.51 -1.55
CA ILE A 597 8.24 8.14 -0.79
C ILE A 597 9.54 8.18 -1.60
N CYS A 598 10.18 9.35 -1.68
CA CYS A 598 11.50 9.53 -2.26
C CYS A 598 12.35 10.39 -1.35
N SER A 599 13.45 9.84 -0.82
CA SER A 599 14.45 10.60 -0.06
C SER A 599 15.61 11.08 -0.92
N LEU A 600 15.67 10.70 -2.21
CA LEU A 600 16.67 11.18 -3.16
C LEU A 600 16.41 12.64 -3.51
N ARG A 601 17.46 13.46 -3.53
CA ARG A 601 17.46 14.87 -3.95
C ARG A 601 17.97 15.03 -5.37
N THR A 602 17.40 15.98 -6.10
CA THR A 602 17.75 16.30 -7.51
C THR A 602 18.41 17.66 -7.68
N ASP A 603 18.76 18.33 -6.56
CA ASP A 603 19.32 19.69 -6.52
C ASP A 603 20.80 19.74 -6.06
N LEU A 604 21.50 18.62 -6.13
CA LEU A 604 22.90 18.53 -5.70
C LEU A 604 23.81 18.70 -6.92
N GLU A 605 24.31 19.93 -7.10
CA GLU A 605 25.19 20.31 -8.21
C GLU A 605 26.43 19.41 -8.30
N GLY A 606 26.73 18.90 -9.49
CA GLY A 606 27.82 17.96 -9.77
C GLY A 606 27.57 16.52 -9.29
N ILE A 607 26.45 16.25 -8.61
CA ILE A 607 26.16 14.96 -7.99
C ILE A 607 24.88 14.35 -8.58
N SER A 608 23.78 15.11 -8.62
CA SER A 608 22.48 14.61 -9.11
C SER A 608 22.09 15.14 -10.50
N ASP A 609 23.00 15.79 -11.22
CA ASP A 609 22.72 16.47 -12.50
C ASP A 609 22.18 15.51 -13.58
N ASN A 610 22.51 14.22 -13.50
CA ASN A 610 22.08 13.19 -14.44
C ASN A 610 20.93 12.33 -13.90
N ILE A 611 20.29 12.73 -12.77
CA ILE A 611 19.18 12.01 -12.17
C ILE A 611 17.85 12.69 -12.49
N THR A 612 16.93 11.94 -13.06
CA THR A 612 15.53 12.37 -13.27
C THR A 612 14.62 11.53 -12.40
N VAL A 613 13.75 12.19 -11.62
CA VAL A 613 12.77 11.48 -10.76
C VAL A 613 11.35 11.87 -11.16
N ARG A 614 10.53 10.88 -11.47
CA ARG A 614 9.11 11.07 -11.79
C ARG A 614 8.22 10.18 -10.95
N SER A 615 6.93 10.59 -10.83
CA SER A 615 5.86 9.82 -10.19
C SER A 615 4.64 9.79 -11.09
N ILE A 616 3.96 8.64 -11.15
CA ILE A 616 2.68 8.49 -11.84
C ILE A 616 1.69 7.92 -10.84
N LEU A 617 0.53 8.57 -10.76
CA LEU A 617 -0.64 8.15 -10.00
C LEU A 617 -1.86 8.25 -10.92
N GLY A 618 -2.82 7.38 -10.74
CA GLY A 618 -4.03 7.38 -11.56
C GLY A 618 -5.00 6.28 -11.16
N ARG A 619 -5.71 5.79 -12.13
CA ARG A 619 -6.74 4.75 -12.02
C ARG A 619 -6.24 3.48 -11.34
N TYR A 620 -5.03 3.02 -11.67
CA TYR A 620 -4.39 1.84 -11.09
C TYR A 620 -3.27 2.25 -10.15
N LEU A 621 -3.06 1.46 -9.11
CA LEU A 621 -1.94 1.64 -8.22
C LEU A 621 -0.66 1.13 -8.91
N GLU A 622 0.25 2.03 -9.27
CA GLU A 622 1.58 1.66 -9.78
C GLU A 622 2.33 0.88 -8.70
N HIS A 623 2.52 -0.42 -8.91
CA HIS A 623 3.00 -1.30 -7.84
C HIS A 623 4.17 -2.18 -8.26
N SER A 624 4.39 -2.40 -9.54
CA SER A 624 5.52 -3.20 -10.01
C SER A 624 6.86 -2.56 -9.67
N ARG A 625 7.93 -3.37 -9.64
CA ARG A 625 9.31 -2.93 -9.48
C ARG A 625 10.11 -3.46 -10.64
N ILE A 626 10.86 -2.54 -11.28
CA ILE A 626 11.73 -2.81 -12.42
C ILE A 626 13.07 -2.18 -12.14
N PHE A 627 14.14 -2.94 -12.34
CA PHE A 627 15.52 -2.46 -12.26
C PHE A 627 16.21 -2.83 -13.56
N ALA A 628 16.73 -1.85 -14.28
CA ALA A 628 17.40 -2.07 -15.56
C ALA A 628 18.72 -1.30 -15.62
N PHE A 629 19.75 -2.02 -16.04
CA PHE A 629 21.12 -1.56 -16.20
C PHE A 629 21.56 -1.78 -17.63
N HIS A 630 22.19 -0.79 -18.26
CA HIS A 630 22.59 -0.86 -19.67
C HIS A 630 23.71 -1.90 -19.91
N ASN A 631 24.65 -2.00 -18.99
CA ASN A 631 25.74 -2.98 -18.95
C ASN A 631 26.50 -3.10 -20.30
N ASP A 632 26.93 -1.94 -20.85
CA ASP A 632 27.67 -1.87 -22.13
C ASP A 632 26.98 -2.60 -23.30
N GLY A 633 25.61 -2.60 -23.31
CA GLY A 633 24.79 -3.20 -24.35
C GLY A 633 24.27 -4.62 -24.06
N ASP A 634 24.75 -5.28 -22.98
CA ASP A 634 24.18 -6.55 -22.46
C ASP A 634 23.23 -6.25 -21.29
N ALA A 635 22.10 -5.65 -21.58
CA ALA A 635 21.17 -5.15 -20.56
C ALA A 635 20.81 -6.17 -19.48
N GLN A 636 20.85 -5.72 -18.23
CA GLN A 636 20.45 -6.51 -17.06
C GLN A 636 19.13 -5.99 -16.53
N VAL A 637 18.03 -6.74 -16.71
CA VAL A 637 16.70 -6.34 -16.29
C VAL A 637 16.18 -7.28 -15.20
N TYR A 638 15.69 -6.71 -14.11
CA TYR A 638 15.13 -7.46 -12.98
C TYR A 638 13.72 -6.95 -12.65
N ILE A 639 12.85 -7.88 -12.24
CA ILE A 639 11.53 -7.58 -11.64
C ILE A 639 11.37 -8.33 -10.32
N GLY A 640 10.53 -7.84 -9.43
CA GLY A 640 10.20 -8.55 -8.19
C GLY A 640 9.56 -7.68 -7.11
N SER A 641 9.77 -8.04 -5.86
CA SER A 641 8.95 -7.55 -4.74
C SER A 641 9.56 -6.40 -3.93
N ALA A 642 10.85 -6.09 -4.12
CA ALA A 642 11.59 -5.19 -3.24
C ALA A 642 11.45 -3.71 -3.60
N ASP A 643 11.12 -2.89 -2.60
CA ASP A 643 11.35 -1.44 -2.63
C ASP A 643 12.70 -1.10 -2.01
N MET A 644 13.24 0.07 -2.33
CA MET A 644 14.51 0.57 -1.80
C MET A 644 14.29 1.22 -0.43
N MET A 645 14.05 0.40 0.56
CA MET A 645 13.80 0.79 1.96
C MET A 645 14.47 -0.20 2.92
N HIS A 646 14.98 0.26 4.05
CA HIS A 646 15.58 -0.58 5.09
C HIS A 646 14.70 -1.77 5.48
N ARG A 647 13.40 -1.53 5.72
CA ARG A 647 12.49 -2.64 6.08
C ARG A 647 12.41 -3.73 5.01
N ASN A 648 12.55 -3.39 3.72
CA ASN A 648 12.53 -4.35 2.61
C ASN A 648 13.88 -5.07 2.50
N LEU A 649 14.97 -4.33 2.65
CA LEU A 649 16.32 -4.84 2.38
C LEU A 649 16.96 -5.51 3.59
N ASP A 650 16.50 -5.21 4.83
CA ASP A 650 17.10 -5.73 6.07
C ASP A 650 16.15 -6.61 6.90
N ARG A 651 14.82 -6.41 6.79
CA ARG A 651 13.84 -7.06 7.69
C ARG A 651 12.75 -7.83 6.96
N ARG A 652 12.93 -8.05 5.65
CA ARG A 652 12.00 -8.84 4.83
C ARG A 652 12.75 -9.82 3.96
N VAL A 653 12.07 -10.91 3.63
CA VAL A 653 12.47 -11.75 2.51
C VAL A 653 11.83 -11.19 1.26
N GLU A 654 12.65 -10.63 0.39
CA GLU A 654 12.28 -10.12 -0.93
C GLU A 654 13.05 -10.87 -2.00
N ALA A 655 12.52 -10.93 -3.21
CA ALA A 655 13.20 -11.54 -4.34
C ALA A 655 13.03 -10.69 -5.60
N LEU A 656 14.14 -10.51 -6.31
CA LEU A 656 14.17 -10.03 -7.70
C LEU A 656 14.65 -11.17 -8.59
N VAL A 657 14.00 -11.36 -9.73
CA VAL A 657 14.42 -12.31 -10.76
C VAL A 657 14.96 -11.58 -11.97
N ARG A 658 16.07 -12.06 -12.52
CA ARG A 658 16.61 -11.56 -13.78
C ARG A 658 15.74 -12.06 -14.94
N VAL A 659 15.19 -11.13 -15.74
CA VAL A 659 14.53 -11.42 -17.00
C VAL A 659 15.58 -11.61 -18.07
N THR A 660 15.52 -12.71 -18.83
CA THR A 660 16.53 -13.05 -19.82
C THR A 660 16.01 -13.13 -21.25
N ASP A 661 14.69 -13.19 -21.42
CA ASP A 661 14.09 -13.14 -22.76
C ASP A 661 14.19 -11.73 -23.33
N PRO A 662 14.79 -11.53 -24.51
CA PRO A 662 14.96 -10.19 -25.10
C PRO A 662 13.64 -9.47 -25.41
N GLY A 663 12.57 -10.23 -25.76
CA GLY A 663 11.25 -9.66 -26.00
C GLY A 663 10.68 -9.08 -24.71
N HIS A 664 10.68 -9.85 -23.63
CA HIS A 664 10.18 -9.40 -22.35
C HIS A 664 11.02 -8.27 -21.73
N MET A 665 12.34 -8.28 -21.94
CA MET A 665 13.18 -7.15 -21.55
C MET A 665 12.79 -5.88 -22.31
N LYS A 666 12.52 -5.99 -23.61
CA LYS A 666 12.06 -4.87 -24.43
C LYS A 666 10.71 -4.35 -23.95
N ASP A 667 9.74 -5.22 -23.67
CA ASP A 667 8.41 -4.82 -23.19
C ASP A 667 8.49 -4.02 -21.89
N LEU A 668 9.34 -4.47 -20.93
CA LEU A 668 9.58 -3.78 -19.66
C LEU A 668 10.25 -2.41 -19.86
N LEU A 669 11.21 -2.31 -20.77
CA LEU A 669 11.91 -1.08 -21.08
C LEU A 669 11.01 -0.09 -21.83
N ASP A 670 10.24 -0.55 -22.80
CA ASP A 670 9.28 0.28 -23.55
C ASP A 670 8.20 0.86 -22.61
N PHE A 671 7.68 0.05 -21.68
CA PHE A 671 6.74 0.52 -20.66
C PHE A 671 7.37 1.58 -19.74
N PHE A 672 8.60 1.37 -19.31
CA PHE A 672 9.33 2.33 -18.49
C PHE A 672 9.61 3.62 -19.30
N ASP A 673 10.07 3.51 -20.52
CA ASP A 673 10.41 4.67 -21.37
C ASP A 673 9.14 5.48 -21.72
N LEU A 674 7.98 4.82 -21.93
CA LEU A 674 6.70 5.50 -22.10
C LEU A 674 6.31 6.32 -20.85
N ALA A 675 6.55 5.79 -19.66
CA ALA A 675 6.30 6.50 -18.40
C ALA A 675 7.22 7.72 -18.21
N MET A 676 8.46 7.61 -18.70
CA MET A 676 9.47 8.69 -18.60
C MET A 676 9.45 9.63 -19.82
N ASP A 677 8.54 9.42 -20.79
CA ASP A 677 8.40 10.30 -21.95
C ASP A 677 7.87 11.69 -21.52
N PRO A 678 8.43 12.80 -22.05
CA PRO A 678 7.94 14.15 -21.77
C PRO A 678 6.47 14.38 -22.14
N GLY A 679 5.92 13.59 -23.05
CA GLY A 679 4.51 13.62 -23.47
C GLY A 679 3.57 12.83 -22.56
N THR A 680 4.08 12.22 -21.47
CA THR A 680 3.27 11.45 -20.51
C THR A 680 2.98 12.26 -19.24
N THR A 681 1.71 12.25 -18.81
CA THR A 681 1.26 12.90 -17.58
C THR A 681 1.98 12.30 -16.38
N SER A 682 2.70 13.13 -15.61
CA SER A 682 3.47 12.69 -14.46
C SER A 682 3.79 13.86 -13.53
N TRP A 683 4.20 13.54 -12.30
CA TRP A 683 4.81 14.51 -11.39
C TRP A 683 6.32 14.43 -11.49
N HIS A 684 6.96 15.57 -11.56
CA HIS A 684 8.42 15.69 -11.61
C HIS A 684 8.92 16.23 -10.27
N LEU A 685 9.94 15.61 -9.73
CA LEU A 685 10.63 16.14 -8.55
C LEU A 685 11.58 17.26 -8.99
N GLY A 686 11.29 18.48 -8.54
CA GLY A 686 12.12 19.67 -8.83
C GLY A 686 13.35 19.74 -7.93
N ALA A 687 14.28 20.61 -8.31
CA ALA A 687 15.48 20.92 -7.53
C ALA A 687 15.16 21.53 -6.15
N ASP A 688 13.98 22.13 -5.98
CA ASP A 688 13.44 22.64 -4.72
C ASP A 688 12.84 21.57 -3.80
N GLY A 689 12.85 20.30 -4.23
CA GLY A 689 12.22 19.20 -3.53
C GLY A 689 10.69 19.13 -3.69
N VAL A 690 10.12 20.01 -4.50
CA VAL A 690 8.68 20.07 -4.76
C VAL A 690 8.30 19.18 -5.95
N TRP A 691 7.22 18.47 -5.82
CA TRP A 691 6.62 17.69 -6.90
C TRP A 691 5.67 18.57 -7.71
N THR A 692 5.96 18.72 -9.00
CA THR A 692 5.14 19.51 -9.93
C THR A 692 4.46 18.58 -10.93
N ARG A 693 3.12 18.69 -11.03
CA ARG A 693 2.35 17.91 -12.00
C ARG A 693 2.46 18.51 -13.41
N HIS A 694 2.83 17.69 -14.37
CA HIS A 694 2.83 17.98 -15.78
C HIS A 694 1.72 17.17 -16.45
N ALA A 695 0.59 17.80 -16.74
CA ALA A 695 -0.59 17.18 -17.36
C ALA A 695 -0.94 17.75 -18.72
N THR A 696 -0.34 18.88 -19.12
CA THR A 696 -0.55 19.53 -20.42
C THR A 696 0.78 19.94 -21.04
N ASP A 697 0.82 20.00 -22.37
CA ASP A 697 1.94 20.54 -23.13
C ASP A 697 1.95 22.10 -23.08
N ALA A 698 2.95 22.71 -23.71
CA ALA A 698 3.10 24.17 -23.76
C ALA A 698 1.92 24.90 -24.49
N ALA A 699 1.13 24.19 -25.27
CA ALA A 699 -0.06 24.69 -25.93
C ALA A 699 -1.36 24.46 -25.13
N GLY A 700 -1.25 23.86 -23.93
CA GLY A 700 -2.38 23.53 -23.07
C GLY A 700 -3.14 22.24 -23.48
N LYS A 701 -2.59 21.43 -24.38
CA LYS A 701 -3.18 20.17 -24.79
C LYS A 701 -2.85 19.09 -23.75
N PRO A 702 -3.82 18.24 -23.34
CA PRO A 702 -3.56 17.13 -22.42
C PRO A 702 -2.44 16.21 -22.89
N LEU A 703 -1.55 15.85 -21.99
CA LEU A 703 -0.55 14.81 -22.19
C LEU A 703 -1.19 13.41 -22.14
N ILE A 704 -0.45 12.41 -22.54
CA ILE A 704 -0.89 11.02 -22.55
C ILE A 704 -1.05 10.54 -21.10
N ASP A 705 -2.20 9.95 -20.76
CA ASP A 705 -2.32 9.12 -19.57
C ASP A 705 -1.68 7.75 -19.85
N LEU A 706 -0.68 7.39 -19.02
CA LEU A 706 0.06 6.13 -19.18
C LEU A 706 -0.86 4.92 -19.10
N GLN A 707 -1.78 4.90 -18.15
CA GLN A 707 -2.61 3.73 -17.85
C GLN A 707 -3.68 3.54 -18.90
N ASP A 708 -4.29 4.61 -19.38
CA ASP A 708 -5.23 4.57 -20.50
C ASP A 708 -4.54 4.15 -21.80
N LYS A 709 -3.34 4.68 -22.06
CA LYS A 709 -2.54 4.27 -23.22
C LYS A 709 -2.18 2.80 -23.17
N THR A 710 -1.81 2.29 -21.99
CA THR A 710 -1.48 0.88 -21.79
C THR A 710 -2.73 -0.01 -21.95
N CYS A 711 -3.90 0.40 -21.47
CA CYS A 711 -5.16 -0.30 -21.73
C CYS A 711 -5.41 -0.47 -23.24
N LEU A 712 -5.15 0.57 -24.03
CA LEU A 712 -5.33 0.52 -25.49
C LEU A 712 -4.32 -0.40 -26.17
N LEU A 713 -3.05 -0.40 -25.74
CA LEU A 713 -2.02 -1.28 -26.30
C LEU A 713 -2.40 -2.76 -26.12
N TYR A 714 -2.79 -3.18 -24.92
CA TYR A 714 -3.18 -4.56 -24.66
C TYR A 714 -4.51 -4.97 -25.30
N THR A 715 -5.40 -4.03 -25.63
CA THR A 715 -6.64 -4.34 -26.37
C THR A 715 -6.44 -4.38 -27.88
N SER A 716 -5.52 -3.59 -28.44
CA SER A 716 -5.22 -3.60 -29.88
C SER A 716 -4.44 -4.84 -30.33
N ASP A 717 -3.60 -5.40 -29.45
CA ASP A 717 -2.82 -6.61 -29.75
C ASP A 717 -3.65 -7.91 -29.56
N ALA A 718 -4.84 -7.81 -28.99
CA ALA A 718 -5.79 -8.92 -28.83
C ALA A 718 -6.79 -9.03 -29.98
N ALA A 719 -6.88 -8.03 -30.87
CA ALA A 719 -7.71 -7.98 -32.05
C ALA A 719 -6.90 -8.36 -33.32
#